data_1ed59cb372646f4c4477114b8ed68c4b
#
_entry.id   1ed59cb372646f4c4477114b8ed68c4b
#
_cell.length_a   1.000
_cell.length_b   1.000
_cell.length_c   1.000
_cell.angle_alpha   90.00
_cell.angle_beta   90.00
_cell.angle_gamma   90.00
#
_symmetry.space_group_name_H-M   'P 1'
#
loop_
_entity.id
_entity.type
_entity.pdbx_description
1 polymer ?
#
loop_
_entity_poly.entity_id
_entity_poly.type
_entity_poly.pdbx_seq_one_letter_code
_entity_poly.pdbx_strand_id
1 'polypeptide(L)'
;MLGFYSTAFSQSGYGLWLDYEKVNDASILSDYQNQIRSVYFLGESETLNLAREELKLGLNSLLGSSIDFSSTNSNNASITVATFDQLERKTQRKLKKIDIAKDGYYIGHDSGKIVITAKEDIGILYGVFNFIRLLQTQQPIDNLAILDAPKIDLRILNHWDNLDGTIERGYAGKSLWKWQKLPKYIDQRYIDYARANASIGINGTVLTNVNANAWVLTPSYIDKVAALADAFRPYGIKVYLTARFSAPIEIGGLSTADPLEAKVQQWWKTKIDSIYAKIPDFGGFLVKANSEGQPGPQNYGRTHVDGANMMAEALEPHNGVVLWRAFVYSEHDATDRAKQAYSEFVPMDGKFKENVIVQVKNGAIDFQPREPFHPIFGAMPKTALAMEFQITQEYLGFSTHLVFLPKLYEEVLQADTYQQGKGSLVAKVIDGSLDNHKISAISGVSNIGSDLNWTGHPFAQANWYGYGRLAWDPYLDSETIAEQWLRSTYSNDKDFVKPMTDLLIESREAVVNYMTPLGLHHMMDTDHHYGPGPWVSELPRPEWNPTYYHKADSKGIGFDRTKQGSDAIAQYADPVAKKFEQLDQVPENLLLWFHHLPWDYTLSDGKTLWNSLGIHYQKGVDQVREMKKVWEQMSPYVDPISHKEVSMLLDIQLHEAIWWKDACMLYFQKHSKLPFPKAMEKPKHSLKHYKSLKHPYAPGI
;
A
#
# COMPACT_ATOMS: atom_id res chain seq x y z
N MET A 1 47.45 7.16 14.46
CA MET A 1 46.41 6.73 13.50
C MET A 1 45.18 6.30 14.29
N LEU A 2 44.29 7.21 14.58
CA LEU A 2 42.98 6.93 15.19
C LEU A 2 42.00 6.80 14.05
N GLY A 3 41.61 5.56 13.74
CA GLY A 3 40.59 5.29 12.74
C GLY A 3 39.23 5.80 13.22
N PHE A 4 38.64 6.66 12.45
CA PHE A 4 37.23 6.98 12.57
C PHE A 4 36.41 5.74 12.26
N TYR A 5 35.86 5.11 13.29
CA TYR A 5 34.72 4.22 13.13
C TYR A 5 33.50 5.09 12.85
N SER A 6 33.24 5.41 11.61
CA SER A 6 31.92 5.87 11.21
C SER A 6 30.94 4.71 11.42
N THR A 7 29.88 4.99 12.10
CA THR A 7 28.86 4.05 12.55
C THR A 7 28.25 3.31 11.37
N ALA A 8 28.49 1.98 11.34
CA ALA A 8 28.02 1.04 10.32
C ALA A 8 26.48 0.82 10.31
N PHE A 9 25.69 1.72 10.89
CA PHE A 9 24.23 1.57 10.98
C PHE A 9 23.47 2.20 9.80
N SER A 10 24.01 3.22 9.13
CA SER A 10 23.34 3.87 7.99
C SER A 10 23.29 2.98 6.73
N GLN A 11 24.16 1.99 6.64
CA GLN A 11 24.29 1.08 5.48
C GLN A 11 23.31 -0.11 5.47
N SER A 12 22.49 -0.27 6.51
CA SER A 12 21.60 -1.44 6.66
C SER A 12 20.19 -1.23 6.11
N GLY A 13 19.83 -0.02 5.72
CA GLY A 13 18.45 0.36 5.39
C GLY A 13 17.49 0.40 6.59
N TYR A 14 17.97 0.18 7.82
CA TYR A 14 17.14 0.19 9.02
C TYR A 14 16.54 1.55 9.32
N GLY A 15 17.28 2.64 9.10
CA GLY A 15 16.84 4.02 9.35
C GLY A 15 15.78 4.51 8.40
N LEU A 16 15.55 3.80 7.30
CA LEU A 16 14.58 4.16 6.25
C LEU A 16 14.91 5.55 5.66
N TRP A 17 13.89 6.35 5.35
CA TRP A 17 13.99 7.76 4.93
C TRP A 17 14.15 8.73 6.12
N LEU A 18 14.42 8.22 7.32
CA LEU A 18 14.59 8.98 8.58
C LEU A 18 16.03 8.98 9.10
N ASP A 19 16.98 8.54 8.28
CA ASP A 19 18.41 8.73 8.47
C ASP A 19 18.78 10.15 8.00
N TYR A 20 18.78 11.10 8.93
CA TYR A 20 18.99 12.51 8.63
C TYR A 20 20.47 12.80 8.39
N GLU A 21 20.93 12.60 7.16
CA GLU A 21 22.30 12.91 6.78
C GLU A 21 22.50 14.43 6.62
N LYS A 22 23.68 14.90 6.99
CA LYS A 22 24.03 16.33 6.87
C LYS A 22 23.90 16.80 5.42
N VAL A 23 23.25 17.95 5.23
CA VAL A 23 23.15 18.61 3.92
C VAL A 23 24.56 18.83 3.37
N ASN A 24 24.83 18.26 2.20
CA ASN A 24 26.16 18.25 1.58
C ASN A 24 26.40 19.46 0.65
N ASP A 25 25.34 20.10 0.13
CA ASP A 25 25.45 21.35 -0.62
C ASP A 25 25.77 22.50 0.34
N ALA A 26 26.97 23.08 0.20
CA ALA A 26 27.47 24.11 1.09
C ALA A 26 26.67 25.43 1.05
N SER A 27 26.07 25.77 -0.10
CA SER A 27 25.24 26.97 -0.26
C SER A 27 23.91 26.79 0.47
N ILE A 28 23.24 25.68 0.22
CA ILE A 28 21.95 25.34 0.87
C ILE A 28 22.14 25.19 2.38
N LEU A 29 23.21 24.50 2.81
CA LEU A 29 23.55 24.36 4.23
C LEU A 29 23.73 25.73 4.90
N SER A 30 24.49 26.63 4.25
CA SER A 30 24.71 28.00 4.78
C SER A 30 23.40 28.78 4.88
N ASP A 31 22.52 28.67 3.88
CA ASP A 31 21.22 29.33 3.89
C ASP A 31 20.35 28.80 5.03
N TYR A 32 20.29 27.50 5.22
CA TYR A 32 19.56 26.91 6.35
C TYR A 32 20.13 27.31 7.71
N GLN A 33 21.45 27.28 7.89
CA GLN A 33 22.11 27.70 9.13
C GLN A 33 21.90 29.20 9.45
N ASN A 34 21.77 30.04 8.42
CA ASN A 34 21.44 31.46 8.59
C ASN A 34 20.01 31.68 9.08
N GLN A 35 19.06 30.87 8.59
CA GLN A 35 17.64 30.99 8.90
C GLN A 35 17.24 30.23 10.16
N ILE A 36 17.90 29.11 10.50
CA ILE A 36 17.59 28.24 11.62
C ILE A 36 18.68 28.32 12.67
N ARG A 37 18.44 29.09 13.76
CA ARG A 37 19.40 29.31 14.85
C ARG A 37 18.92 28.78 16.18
N SER A 38 17.62 28.86 16.43
CA SER A 38 17.01 28.43 17.67
C SER A 38 15.52 28.14 17.49
N VAL A 39 15.00 27.28 18.33
CA VAL A 39 13.60 26.83 18.30
C VAL A 39 12.92 27.19 19.62
N TYR A 40 11.76 27.84 19.53
CA TYR A 40 10.85 27.99 20.64
C TYR A 40 9.71 26.96 20.48
N PHE A 41 9.70 25.96 21.38
CA PHE A 41 8.77 24.84 21.30
C PHE A 41 7.88 24.81 22.54
N LEU A 42 6.54 24.88 22.34
CA LEU A 42 5.54 24.87 23.41
C LEU A 42 4.79 23.55 23.48
N GLY A 43 4.39 23.20 24.71
CA GLY A 43 3.59 22.01 25.01
C GLY A 43 4.44 20.85 25.55
N GLU A 44 3.77 19.93 26.28
CA GLU A 44 4.44 18.87 27.04
C GLU A 44 3.71 17.50 26.95
N SER A 45 2.73 17.31 26.04
CA SER A 45 2.15 16.00 25.84
C SER A 45 3.20 15.01 25.30
N GLU A 46 2.92 13.72 25.40
CA GLU A 46 3.81 12.67 24.84
C GLU A 46 4.08 12.91 23.36
N THR A 47 3.03 13.22 22.56
CA THR A 47 3.14 13.53 21.13
C THR A 47 4.00 14.78 20.87
N LEU A 48 3.82 15.84 21.65
CA LEU A 48 4.62 17.07 21.50
C LEU A 48 6.07 16.85 21.92
N ASN A 49 6.32 16.02 22.93
CA ASN A 49 7.69 15.63 23.30
C ASN A 49 8.37 14.84 22.17
N LEU A 50 7.67 13.90 21.54
CA LEU A 50 8.19 13.21 20.35
C LEU A 50 8.46 14.18 19.20
N ALA A 51 7.55 15.10 18.92
CA ALA A 51 7.75 16.11 17.88
C ALA A 51 8.96 17.01 18.15
N ARG A 52 9.19 17.37 19.43
CA ARG A 52 10.35 18.16 19.85
C ARG A 52 11.66 17.40 19.64
N GLU A 53 11.72 16.16 20.10
CA GLU A 53 12.93 15.34 19.96
C GLU A 53 13.21 15.02 18.49
N GLU A 54 12.18 14.75 17.68
CA GLU A 54 12.31 14.53 16.24
C GLU A 54 12.87 15.77 15.53
N LEU A 55 12.29 16.95 15.81
CA LEU A 55 12.77 18.22 15.24
C LEU A 55 14.23 18.49 15.64
N LYS A 56 14.57 18.23 16.90
CA LYS A 56 15.93 18.40 17.41
C LYS A 56 16.91 17.44 16.73
N LEU A 57 16.54 16.18 16.60
CA LEU A 57 17.33 15.17 15.89
C LEU A 57 17.55 15.59 14.44
N GLY A 58 16.46 15.90 13.72
CA GLY A 58 16.53 16.28 12.31
C GLY A 58 17.36 17.54 12.07
N LEU A 59 17.13 18.61 12.85
CA LEU A 59 17.88 19.86 12.68
C LEU A 59 19.37 19.69 12.99
N ASN A 60 19.70 19.03 14.11
CA ASN A 60 21.11 18.86 14.51
C ASN A 60 21.86 18.01 13.47
N SER A 61 21.25 16.96 12.95
CA SER A 61 21.87 16.08 11.95
C SER A 61 22.03 16.80 10.60
N LEU A 62 20.93 17.35 10.07
CA LEU A 62 20.93 17.99 8.75
C LEU A 62 21.82 19.24 8.68
N LEU A 63 21.85 20.05 9.76
CA LEU A 63 22.66 21.27 9.80
C LEU A 63 24.09 21.04 10.28
N GLY A 64 24.37 19.86 10.85
CA GLY A 64 25.69 19.53 11.39
C GLY A 64 26.10 20.39 12.56
N SER A 65 25.17 20.98 13.31
CA SER A 65 25.38 21.87 14.45
C SER A 65 24.25 21.73 15.46
N SER A 66 24.56 21.94 16.75
CA SER A 66 23.55 21.92 17.80
C SER A 66 22.67 23.17 17.74
N ILE A 67 21.37 22.97 17.65
CA ILE A 67 20.36 24.03 17.68
C ILE A 67 19.83 24.20 19.10
N ASP A 68 19.67 25.43 19.55
CA ASP A 68 19.12 25.74 20.86
C ASP A 68 17.60 25.59 20.90
N PHE A 69 17.11 24.81 21.86
CA PHE A 69 15.67 24.57 22.08
C PHE A 69 15.26 25.20 23.43
N SER A 70 14.34 26.16 23.39
CA SER A 70 13.81 26.83 24.56
C SER A 70 12.28 26.70 24.64
N SER A 71 11.76 26.56 25.84
CA SER A 71 10.31 26.66 26.14
C SER A 71 9.93 28.00 26.81
N THR A 72 10.89 28.87 27.11
CA THR A 72 10.68 30.07 27.94
C THR A 72 10.92 31.40 27.23
N ASN A 73 11.62 31.42 26.08
CA ASN A 73 11.97 32.67 25.40
C ASN A 73 11.68 32.63 23.90
N SER A 74 10.61 33.30 23.47
CA SER A 74 10.21 33.41 22.06
C SER A 74 10.97 34.51 21.30
N ASN A 75 11.54 35.52 21.97
CA ASN A 75 11.99 36.76 21.30
C ASN A 75 13.12 36.55 20.28
N ASN A 76 14.02 35.62 20.54
CA ASN A 76 15.18 35.34 19.66
C ASN A 76 15.04 34.05 18.85
N ALA A 77 13.94 33.33 18.96
CA ALA A 77 13.73 32.08 18.23
C ALA A 77 13.51 32.34 16.73
N SER A 78 14.19 31.57 15.89
CA SER A 78 14.00 31.58 14.44
C SER A 78 12.83 30.70 14.01
N ILE A 79 12.52 29.66 14.80
CA ILE A 79 11.35 28.78 14.60
C ILE A 79 10.46 28.81 15.85
N THR A 80 9.16 28.90 15.66
CA THR A 80 8.17 28.72 16.72
C THR A 80 7.32 27.50 16.40
N VAL A 81 7.23 26.55 17.34
CA VAL A 81 6.37 25.36 17.24
C VAL A 81 5.39 25.36 18.40
N ALA A 82 4.09 25.40 18.08
CA ALA A 82 3.04 25.45 19.08
C ALA A 82 1.70 25.05 18.46
N THR A 83 0.78 24.53 19.27
CA THR A 83 -0.62 24.45 18.83
C THR A 83 -1.19 25.88 18.65
N PHE A 84 -2.20 26.02 17.80
CA PHE A 84 -2.76 27.34 17.45
C PHE A 84 -3.16 28.16 18.69
N ASP A 85 -3.74 27.50 19.68
CA ASP A 85 -4.19 28.17 20.91
C ASP A 85 -3.06 28.61 21.84
N GLN A 86 -1.87 28.00 21.70
CA GLN A 86 -0.66 28.35 22.46
C GLN A 86 0.17 29.45 21.79
N LEU A 87 -0.10 29.80 20.54
CA LEU A 87 0.58 30.89 19.84
C LEU A 87 0.30 32.25 20.51
N GLU A 88 1.22 33.18 20.39
CA GLU A 88 1.02 34.55 20.79
C GLU A 88 -0.21 35.18 20.10
N ARG A 89 -1.01 35.96 20.83
CA ARG A 89 -2.26 36.58 20.31
C ARG A 89 -2.07 37.37 19.01
N LYS A 90 -0.90 37.97 18.80
CA LYS A 90 -0.56 38.71 17.58
C LYS A 90 -0.46 37.76 16.40
N THR A 91 0.21 36.62 16.54
CA THR A 91 0.37 35.57 15.53
C THR A 91 -0.98 34.88 15.27
N GLN A 92 -1.72 34.53 16.31
CA GLN A 92 -3.08 33.99 16.16
C GLN A 92 -3.99 34.89 15.31
N ARG A 93 -3.96 36.23 15.54
CA ARG A 93 -4.77 37.18 14.74
C ARG A 93 -4.39 37.20 13.27
N LYS A 94 -3.10 37.06 12.93
CA LYS A 94 -2.64 37.00 11.54
C LYS A 94 -3.05 35.70 10.86
N LEU A 95 -2.93 34.59 11.58
CA LEU A 95 -3.25 33.25 11.08
C LEU A 95 -4.74 32.89 11.17
N LYS A 96 -5.58 33.74 11.79
CA LYS A 96 -7.01 33.47 12.00
C LYS A 96 -7.79 33.14 10.73
N LYS A 97 -7.32 33.59 9.57
CA LYS A 97 -7.96 33.29 8.28
C LYS A 97 -7.56 31.93 7.70
N ILE A 98 -6.57 31.26 8.28
CA ILE A 98 -6.09 29.97 7.87
C ILE A 98 -6.93 28.92 8.61
N ASP A 99 -7.76 28.19 7.87
CA ASP A 99 -8.55 27.11 8.44
C ASP A 99 -7.76 25.81 8.41
N ILE A 100 -7.04 25.53 9.49
CA ILE A 100 -6.30 24.27 9.64
C ILE A 100 -7.32 23.17 9.94
N ALA A 101 -7.37 22.14 9.09
CA ALA A 101 -8.26 21.00 9.27
C ALA A 101 -7.80 20.11 10.46
N LYS A 102 -8.65 19.17 10.85
CA LYS A 102 -8.29 18.14 11.82
C LYS A 102 -7.07 17.35 11.31
N ASP A 103 -6.17 17.00 12.21
CA ASP A 103 -4.88 16.34 11.92
C ASP A 103 -3.95 17.12 10.95
N GLY A 104 -4.40 18.31 10.47
CA GLY A 104 -3.64 19.18 9.58
C GLY A 104 -2.68 20.09 10.33
N TYR A 105 -1.81 20.74 9.55
CA TYR A 105 -0.81 21.69 10.05
C TYR A 105 -0.64 22.89 9.11
N TYR A 106 -0.03 23.95 9.64
CA TYR A 106 0.44 25.08 8.87
C TYR A 106 1.95 25.30 9.14
N ILE A 107 2.72 25.47 8.07
CA ILE A 107 4.12 25.88 8.13
C ILE A 107 4.27 27.16 7.31
N GLY A 108 4.66 28.25 7.95
CA GLY A 108 4.78 29.53 7.24
C GLY A 108 5.63 30.53 8.00
N HIS A 109 5.59 31.79 7.58
CA HIS A 109 6.35 32.88 8.21
C HIS A 109 5.46 33.84 8.97
N ASP A 110 5.89 34.21 10.18
CA ASP A 110 5.37 35.37 10.91
C ASP A 110 6.52 36.26 11.41
N SER A 111 6.55 37.49 10.93
CA SER A 111 7.50 38.51 11.37
C SER A 111 8.98 38.06 11.27
N GLY A 112 9.33 37.35 10.17
CA GLY A 112 10.69 36.84 9.91
C GLY A 112 11.03 35.54 10.63
N LYS A 113 10.08 34.91 11.31
CA LYS A 113 10.23 33.61 11.97
C LYS A 113 9.42 32.54 11.24
N ILE A 114 9.94 31.33 11.22
CA ILE A 114 9.16 30.17 10.76
C ILE A 114 8.20 29.76 11.89
N VAL A 115 6.94 29.51 11.54
CA VAL A 115 5.90 29.04 12.46
C VAL A 115 5.41 27.69 11.98
N ILE A 116 5.49 26.67 12.84
CA ILE A 116 4.86 25.37 12.67
C ILE A 116 3.71 25.29 13.67
N THR A 117 2.49 25.18 13.18
CA THR A 117 1.29 25.16 14.05
C THR A 117 0.22 24.21 13.53
N ALA A 118 -0.61 23.72 14.44
CA ALA A 118 -1.74 22.85 14.20
C ALA A 118 -2.86 23.09 15.23
N LYS A 119 -4.06 22.56 15.00
CA LYS A 119 -5.11 22.56 16.02
C LYS A 119 -4.84 21.53 17.12
N GLU A 120 -4.29 20.39 16.76
CA GLU A 120 -4.05 19.25 17.65
C GLU A 120 -2.56 18.87 17.67
N ASP A 121 -2.13 18.20 18.74
CA ASP A 121 -0.74 17.80 18.95
C ASP A 121 -0.19 16.91 17.82
N ILE A 122 -1.04 16.02 17.29
CA ILE A 122 -0.65 15.14 16.19
C ILE A 122 -0.35 15.92 14.90
N GLY A 123 -1.07 16.99 14.63
CA GLY A 123 -0.79 17.89 13.51
C GLY A 123 0.57 18.58 13.65
N ILE A 124 1.02 18.89 14.88
CA ILE A 124 2.38 19.40 15.13
C ILE A 124 3.42 18.32 14.73
N LEU A 125 3.22 17.07 15.12
CA LEU A 125 4.12 15.97 14.75
C LEU A 125 4.22 15.82 13.23
N TYR A 126 3.09 15.81 12.52
CA TYR A 126 3.07 15.76 11.05
C TYR A 126 3.75 16.98 10.41
N GLY A 127 3.50 18.18 10.95
CA GLY A 127 4.15 19.41 10.49
C GLY A 127 5.67 19.39 10.69
N VAL A 128 6.15 18.85 11.81
CA VAL A 128 7.57 18.65 12.09
C VAL A 128 8.20 17.69 11.09
N PHE A 129 7.61 16.52 10.85
CA PHE A 129 8.10 15.58 9.83
C PHE A 129 8.13 16.20 8.44
N ASN A 130 7.09 16.98 8.07
CA ASN A 130 7.10 17.65 6.78
C ASN A 130 8.20 18.73 6.70
N PHE A 131 8.41 19.51 7.75
CA PHE A 131 9.48 20.52 7.78
C PHE A 131 10.87 19.89 7.64
N ILE A 132 11.12 18.78 8.35
CA ILE A 132 12.39 18.04 8.23
C ILE A 132 12.55 17.49 6.80
N ARG A 133 11.48 16.95 6.21
CA ARG A 133 11.51 16.44 4.82
C ARG A 133 11.86 17.55 3.80
N LEU A 134 11.37 18.78 4.00
CA LEU A 134 11.77 19.91 3.15
C LEU A 134 13.28 20.14 3.21
N LEU A 135 13.87 20.08 4.40
CA LEU A 135 15.32 20.25 4.57
C LEU A 135 16.10 19.07 3.97
N GLN A 136 15.64 17.82 4.20
CA GLN A 136 16.27 16.63 3.63
C GLN A 136 16.27 16.66 2.10
N THR A 137 15.18 17.11 1.50
CA THR A 137 15.04 17.19 0.05
C THR A 137 15.57 18.51 -0.52
N GLN A 138 16.25 19.30 0.30
CA GLN A 138 16.94 20.55 -0.05
C GLN A 138 16.00 21.58 -0.70
N GLN A 139 14.77 21.69 -0.17
CA GLN A 139 13.81 22.70 -0.63
C GLN A 139 14.07 24.07 0.00
N PRO A 140 13.81 25.19 -0.73
CA PRO A 140 13.93 26.53 -0.17
C PRO A 140 12.93 26.75 0.97
N ILE A 141 13.35 27.45 2.03
CA ILE A 141 12.52 27.75 3.20
C ILE A 141 12.25 29.24 3.42
N ASP A 142 12.60 30.10 2.47
CA ASP A 142 12.49 31.57 2.60
C ASP A 142 11.06 32.08 2.65
N ASN A 143 10.12 31.43 1.96
CA ASN A 143 8.73 31.89 1.77
C ASN A 143 7.72 30.78 1.99
N LEU A 144 7.84 30.05 3.11
CA LEU A 144 6.93 28.97 3.42
C LEU A 144 5.50 29.48 3.67
N ALA A 145 4.52 28.83 3.04
CA ALA A 145 3.07 29.04 3.25
C ALA A 145 2.33 27.72 2.99
N ILE A 146 2.68 26.68 3.72
CA ILE A 146 2.18 25.32 3.55
C ILE A 146 0.99 25.12 4.51
N LEU A 147 -0.19 24.91 3.97
CA LEU A 147 -1.35 24.44 4.69
C LEU A 147 -1.67 23.05 4.17
N ASP A 148 -1.53 22.04 5.00
CA ASP A 148 -1.70 20.66 4.58
C ASP A 148 -2.46 19.85 5.63
N ALA A 149 -3.24 18.88 5.17
CA ALA A 149 -4.03 17.99 5.99
C ALA A 149 -4.31 16.69 5.23
N PRO A 150 -4.48 15.56 5.94
CA PRO A 150 -4.84 14.32 5.28
C PRO A 150 -6.21 14.44 4.62
N LYS A 151 -6.33 13.93 3.40
CA LYS A 151 -7.61 13.89 2.66
C LYS A 151 -8.41 12.63 2.96
N ILE A 152 -7.77 11.62 3.56
CA ILE A 152 -8.40 10.37 3.97
C ILE A 152 -8.27 10.25 5.50
N ASP A 153 -9.37 9.95 6.19
CA ASP A 153 -9.41 9.89 7.66
C ASP A 153 -8.61 8.69 8.20
N LEU A 154 -8.87 7.50 7.67
CA LEU A 154 -8.27 6.25 8.12
C LEU A 154 -7.24 5.76 7.11
N ARG A 155 -5.97 5.80 7.49
CA ARG A 155 -4.82 5.46 6.68
C ARG A 155 -4.11 4.28 7.32
N ILE A 156 -4.46 3.06 6.89
CA ILE A 156 -4.26 1.83 7.65
C ILE A 156 -3.27 0.90 6.95
N LEU A 157 -2.37 0.29 7.72
CA LEU A 157 -1.60 -0.88 7.29
C LEU A 157 -2.29 -2.16 7.78
N ASN A 158 -2.43 -3.14 6.88
CA ASN A 158 -2.90 -4.48 7.20
C ASN A 158 -1.72 -5.43 7.25
N HIS A 159 -1.32 -5.89 8.42
CA HIS A 159 -0.32 -6.94 8.56
C HIS A 159 -0.95 -8.32 8.29
N TRP A 160 -0.31 -9.11 7.44
CA TRP A 160 -0.67 -10.52 7.26
C TRP A 160 0.17 -11.42 8.17
N ASP A 161 0.30 -10.95 9.40
CA ASP A 161 1.09 -11.57 10.46
C ASP A 161 0.26 -12.60 11.24
N ASN A 162 0.83 -13.77 11.49
CA ASN A 162 0.22 -14.85 12.24
C ASN A 162 0.69 -14.86 13.70
N LEU A 163 -0.08 -15.49 14.59
CA LEU A 163 0.24 -15.55 16.02
C LEU A 163 1.46 -16.44 16.34
N ASP A 164 1.88 -17.29 15.41
CA ASP A 164 3.11 -18.09 15.49
C ASP A 164 4.39 -17.34 15.06
N GLY A 165 4.23 -16.09 14.60
CA GLY A 165 5.34 -15.24 14.16
C GLY A 165 5.68 -15.39 12.67
N THR A 166 4.90 -16.14 11.89
CA THR A 166 5.03 -16.16 10.43
C THR A 166 4.27 -14.99 9.81
N ILE A 167 4.67 -14.62 8.61
CA ILE A 167 3.92 -13.69 7.73
C ILE A 167 3.43 -14.52 6.55
N GLU A 168 2.19 -14.33 6.13
CA GLU A 168 1.70 -14.96 4.91
C GLU A 168 2.56 -14.53 3.71
N ARG A 169 3.06 -15.51 2.94
CA ARG A 169 4.08 -15.37 1.88
C ARG A 169 5.51 -15.04 2.33
N GLY A 170 5.79 -14.64 3.56
CA GLY A 170 7.11 -14.61 4.22
C GLY A 170 8.21 -13.73 3.61
N TYR A 171 7.90 -12.76 2.78
CA TYR A 171 8.85 -12.01 1.92
C TYR A 171 9.66 -10.92 2.62
N ALA A 172 9.44 -10.64 3.91
CA ALA A 172 10.21 -9.65 4.68
C ALA A 172 10.71 -10.25 6.01
N GLY A 173 11.00 -11.53 6.02
CA GLY A 173 11.38 -12.28 7.21
C GLY A 173 10.17 -12.72 8.03
N LYS A 174 10.24 -12.60 9.36
CA LYS A 174 9.17 -12.96 10.29
C LYS A 174 8.35 -11.74 10.69
N SER A 175 7.21 -12.00 11.36
CA SER A 175 6.40 -10.96 11.99
C SER A 175 7.21 -10.03 12.87
N LEU A 176 6.87 -8.74 12.86
CA LEU A 176 7.40 -7.78 13.84
C LEU A 176 6.99 -8.15 15.26
N TRP A 177 5.77 -8.68 15.42
CA TRP A 177 5.14 -8.88 16.71
C TRP A 177 5.67 -10.12 17.40
N LYS A 178 6.55 -9.94 18.38
CA LYS A 178 7.07 -11.03 19.24
C LYS A 178 6.06 -11.35 20.34
N TRP A 179 4.93 -11.98 19.96
CA TRP A 179 3.79 -12.23 20.83
C TRP A 179 4.15 -12.90 22.15
N GLN A 180 5.18 -13.77 22.16
CA GLN A 180 5.65 -14.47 23.36
C GLN A 180 6.39 -13.56 24.33
N LYS A 181 6.89 -12.39 23.91
CA LYS A 181 7.59 -11.40 24.75
C LYS A 181 6.67 -10.32 25.29
N LEU A 182 5.57 -10.07 24.58
CA LEU A 182 4.54 -9.09 24.96
C LEU A 182 3.69 -9.65 26.13
N PRO A 183 3.16 -8.79 27.01
CA PRO A 183 3.32 -7.33 27.08
C PRO A 183 4.57 -6.84 27.80
N LYS A 184 5.39 -7.73 28.37
CA LYS A 184 6.50 -7.38 29.28
C LYS A 184 7.68 -6.70 28.60
N TYR A 185 7.88 -6.94 27.30
CA TYR A 185 9.00 -6.41 26.56
C TYR A 185 8.50 -5.70 25.29
N ILE A 186 8.71 -4.40 25.25
CA ILE A 186 8.48 -3.55 24.07
C ILE A 186 9.81 -3.42 23.33
N ASP A 187 9.86 -3.97 22.13
CA ASP A 187 11.04 -3.89 21.27
C ASP A 187 11.16 -2.48 20.72
N GLN A 188 12.38 -1.92 20.66
CA GLN A 188 12.64 -0.61 20.09
C GLN A 188 12.10 -0.53 18.64
N ARG A 189 12.13 -1.65 17.92
CA ARG A 189 11.62 -1.74 16.56
C ARG A 189 10.13 -1.40 16.43
N TYR A 190 9.33 -1.57 17.51
CA TYR A 190 7.92 -1.14 17.48
C TYR A 190 7.78 0.39 17.52
N ILE A 191 8.67 1.05 18.26
CA ILE A 191 8.76 2.51 18.35
C ILE A 191 9.23 3.08 17.00
N ASP A 192 10.27 2.47 16.41
CA ASP A 192 10.82 2.87 15.10
C ASP A 192 9.78 2.65 13.97
N TYR A 193 9.00 1.57 14.05
CA TYR A 193 7.85 1.35 13.16
C TYR A 193 6.80 2.46 13.29
N ALA A 194 6.44 2.83 14.51
CA ALA A 194 5.45 3.89 14.75
C ALA A 194 5.97 5.26 14.26
N ARG A 195 7.25 5.55 14.52
CA ARG A 195 7.94 6.76 14.02
C ARG A 195 7.90 6.84 12.48
N ALA A 196 8.26 5.74 11.81
CA ALA A 196 8.24 5.66 10.34
C ALA A 196 6.83 5.89 9.78
N ASN A 197 5.82 5.24 10.34
CA ASN A 197 4.43 5.41 9.92
C ASN A 197 3.91 6.84 10.14
N ALA A 198 4.18 7.44 11.30
CA ALA A 198 3.77 8.83 11.56
C ALA A 198 4.41 9.81 10.57
N SER A 199 5.67 9.57 10.16
CA SER A 199 6.40 10.44 9.21
C SER A 199 5.77 10.52 7.82
N ILE A 200 4.98 9.52 7.45
CA ILE A 200 4.26 9.43 6.16
C ILE A 200 2.73 9.50 6.33
N GLY A 201 2.27 9.81 7.54
CA GLY A 201 0.86 10.07 7.84
C GLY A 201 -0.02 8.85 8.04
N ILE A 202 0.52 7.65 8.21
CA ILE A 202 -0.23 6.45 8.61
C ILE A 202 -0.73 6.62 10.05
N ASN A 203 -2.03 6.35 10.30
CA ASN A 203 -2.65 6.51 11.61
C ASN A 203 -3.39 5.26 12.12
N GLY A 204 -3.22 4.13 11.45
CA GLY A 204 -3.82 2.87 11.88
C GLY A 204 -3.02 1.65 11.46
N THR A 205 -3.11 0.59 12.25
CA THR A 205 -2.48 -0.70 11.95
C THR A 205 -3.36 -1.85 12.40
N VAL A 206 -3.67 -2.77 11.47
CA VAL A 206 -4.27 -4.07 11.78
C VAL A 206 -3.12 -5.04 12.04
N LEU A 207 -3.05 -5.57 13.26
CA LEU A 207 -1.89 -6.33 13.74
C LEU A 207 -1.84 -7.79 13.25
N THR A 208 -2.93 -8.30 12.71
CA THR A 208 -3.09 -9.73 12.42
C THR A 208 -3.62 -10.00 11.02
N ASN A 209 -3.23 -11.17 10.49
CA ASN A 209 -3.64 -11.66 9.19
C ASN A 209 -5.16 -11.60 8.98
N VAL A 210 -5.58 -11.30 7.77
CA VAL A 210 -7.00 -11.32 7.33
C VAL A 210 -7.65 -12.70 7.50
N ASN A 211 -6.85 -13.78 7.47
CA ASN A 211 -7.28 -15.14 7.79
C ASN A 211 -7.33 -15.37 9.31
N ALA A 212 -7.98 -14.48 10.01
CA ALA A 212 -7.97 -14.31 11.46
C ALA A 212 -7.98 -15.60 12.29
N ASN A 213 -7.25 -15.57 13.41
CA ASN A 213 -7.32 -16.56 14.45
C ASN A 213 -8.09 -15.98 15.66
N ALA A 214 -9.15 -16.66 16.10
CA ALA A 214 -9.99 -16.20 17.21
C ALA A 214 -9.21 -15.96 18.51
N TRP A 215 -8.10 -16.66 18.71
CA TRP A 215 -7.28 -16.55 19.93
C TRP A 215 -6.73 -15.15 20.19
N VAL A 216 -6.57 -14.32 19.16
CA VAL A 216 -6.15 -12.91 19.31
C VAL A 216 -7.15 -12.12 20.19
N LEU A 217 -8.41 -12.54 20.24
CA LEU A 217 -9.47 -11.90 21.04
C LEU A 217 -9.53 -12.42 22.48
N THR A 218 -8.67 -13.33 22.90
CA THR A 218 -8.59 -13.80 24.29
C THR A 218 -7.98 -12.72 25.19
N PRO A 219 -8.32 -12.68 26.51
CA PRO A 219 -7.80 -11.65 27.40
C PRO A 219 -6.26 -11.55 27.41
N SER A 220 -5.57 -12.70 27.35
CA SER A 220 -4.10 -12.73 27.35
C SER A 220 -3.48 -12.11 26.09
N TYR A 221 -4.13 -12.21 24.94
CA TYR A 221 -3.67 -11.52 23.72
C TYR A 221 -4.07 -10.05 23.71
N ILE A 222 -5.25 -9.71 24.23
CA ILE A 222 -5.67 -8.29 24.33
C ILE A 222 -4.72 -7.49 25.24
N ASP A 223 -4.18 -8.08 26.31
CA ASP A 223 -3.14 -7.43 27.12
C ASP A 223 -1.85 -7.15 26.31
N LYS A 224 -1.49 -8.03 25.38
CA LYS A 224 -0.35 -7.81 24.46
C LYS A 224 -0.64 -6.73 23.43
N VAL A 225 -1.86 -6.72 22.88
CA VAL A 225 -2.32 -5.69 21.94
C VAL A 225 -2.36 -4.32 22.62
N ALA A 226 -2.80 -4.26 23.89
CA ALA A 226 -2.81 -3.02 24.66
C ALA A 226 -1.41 -2.42 24.82
N ALA A 227 -0.41 -3.24 25.08
CA ALA A 227 0.98 -2.77 25.17
C ALA A 227 1.51 -2.20 23.85
N LEU A 228 1.10 -2.75 22.71
CA LEU A 228 1.41 -2.17 21.40
C LEU A 228 0.62 -0.87 21.15
N ALA A 229 -0.66 -0.84 21.53
CA ALA A 229 -1.48 0.36 21.43
C ALA A 229 -0.90 1.53 22.23
N ASP A 230 -0.43 1.26 23.46
CA ASP A 230 0.22 2.28 24.30
C ASP A 230 1.51 2.82 23.64
N ALA A 231 2.31 1.93 23.04
CA ALA A 231 3.53 2.32 22.33
C ALA A 231 3.26 3.16 21.06
N PHE A 232 2.12 2.95 20.40
CA PHE A 232 1.78 3.61 19.14
C PHE A 232 0.97 4.90 19.30
N ARG A 233 0.23 5.02 20.40
CA ARG A 233 -0.66 6.16 20.69
C ARG A 233 0.03 7.52 20.61
N PRO A 234 1.25 7.72 21.15
CA PRO A 234 1.93 9.01 21.05
C PRO A 234 2.25 9.43 19.61
N TYR A 235 2.32 8.46 18.69
CA TYR A 235 2.50 8.68 17.25
C TYR A 235 1.18 8.85 16.48
N GLY A 236 0.03 8.87 17.18
CA GLY A 236 -1.29 9.00 16.58
C GLY A 236 -1.79 7.74 15.86
N ILE A 237 -1.19 6.58 16.12
CA ILE A 237 -1.53 5.32 15.43
C ILE A 237 -2.43 4.47 16.31
N LYS A 238 -3.63 4.18 15.82
CA LYS A 238 -4.58 3.27 16.45
C LYS A 238 -4.33 1.82 16.03
N VAL A 239 -4.57 0.90 16.97
CA VAL A 239 -4.54 -0.52 16.65
C VAL A 239 -5.92 -1.04 16.27
N TYR A 240 -5.93 -1.94 15.30
CA TYR A 240 -7.07 -2.69 14.83
C TYR A 240 -6.74 -4.18 14.90
N LEU A 241 -7.76 -5.04 14.92
CA LEU A 241 -7.58 -6.49 14.86
C LEU A 241 -8.44 -7.08 13.75
N THR A 242 -8.00 -8.17 13.18
CA THR A 242 -8.87 -8.99 12.33
C THR A 242 -9.77 -9.83 13.22
N ALA A 243 -11.08 -9.71 13.05
CA ALA A 243 -12.06 -10.51 13.78
C ALA A 243 -12.46 -11.75 12.98
N ARG A 244 -12.22 -12.95 13.60
CA ARG A 244 -12.74 -14.19 13.04
C ARG A 244 -14.24 -14.29 13.36
N PHE A 245 -15.06 -14.44 12.32
CA PHE A 245 -16.52 -14.39 12.47
C PHE A 245 -17.07 -15.49 13.41
N SER A 246 -16.44 -16.65 13.41
CA SER A 246 -16.82 -17.79 14.31
C SER A 246 -16.24 -17.70 15.73
N ALA A 247 -15.61 -16.60 16.13
CA ALA A 247 -15.04 -16.45 17.48
C ALA A 247 -16.04 -16.74 18.62
N PRO A 248 -17.35 -16.42 18.53
CA PRO A 248 -18.34 -16.81 19.56
C PRO A 248 -18.38 -18.31 19.81
N ILE A 249 -18.14 -19.15 18.79
CA ILE A 249 -18.06 -20.61 18.93
C ILE A 249 -16.68 -21.00 19.48
N GLU A 250 -15.60 -20.53 18.84
CA GLU A 250 -14.24 -21.02 19.10
C GLU A 250 -13.70 -20.68 20.48
N ILE A 251 -14.04 -19.48 20.99
CA ILE A 251 -13.56 -18.98 22.29
C ILE A 251 -14.68 -18.50 23.20
N GLY A 252 -15.92 -18.47 22.72
CA GLY A 252 -17.09 -18.00 23.47
C GLY A 252 -17.95 -19.12 24.05
N GLY A 253 -17.73 -20.36 23.61
CA GLY A 253 -18.51 -21.53 24.05
C GLY A 253 -19.98 -21.54 23.54
N LEU A 254 -20.31 -20.71 22.56
CA LEU A 254 -21.64 -20.75 21.93
C LEU A 254 -21.71 -21.86 20.86
N SER A 255 -22.93 -22.33 20.58
CA SER A 255 -23.16 -23.34 19.55
C SER A 255 -23.33 -22.75 18.14
N THR A 256 -23.41 -21.43 18.03
CA THR A 256 -23.65 -20.71 16.77
C THR A 256 -22.91 -19.38 16.76
N ALA A 257 -22.66 -18.85 15.56
CA ALA A 257 -22.23 -17.46 15.34
C ALA A 257 -23.23 -16.73 14.41
N ASP A 258 -24.50 -17.16 14.34
CA ASP A 258 -25.55 -16.48 13.59
C ASP A 258 -25.69 -15.03 14.11
N PRO A 259 -25.46 -14.00 13.25
CA PRO A 259 -25.45 -12.60 13.66
C PRO A 259 -26.81 -12.08 14.18
N LEU A 260 -27.90 -12.78 13.90
CA LEU A 260 -29.24 -12.41 14.39
C LEU A 260 -29.60 -13.08 15.71
N GLU A 261 -28.76 -13.96 16.25
CA GLU A 261 -28.97 -14.57 17.54
C GLU A 261 -28.56 -13.63 18.67
N ALA A 262 -29.49 -13.34 19.59
CA ALA A 262 -29.28 -12.40 20.69
C ALA A 262 -28.05 -12.75 21.56
N LYS A 263 -27.75 -14.04 21.76
CA LYS A 263 -26.57 -14.48 22.52
C LYS A 263 -25.27 -14.18 21.81
N VAL A 264 -25.24 -14.25 20.47
CA VAL A 264 -24.08 -13.91 19.64
C VAL A 264 -23.85 -12.39 19.66
N GLN A 265 -24.91 -11.61 19.50
CA GLN A 265 -24.86 -10.14 19.61
C GLN A 265 -24.34 -9.70 20.98
N GLN A 266 -24.86 -10.28 22.06
CA GLN A 266 -24.43 -9.98 23.42
C GLN A 266 -22.97 -10.39 23.67
N TRP A 267 -22.52 -11.50 23.09
CA TRP A 267 -21.12 -11.95 23.20
C TRP A 267 -20.18 -10.94 22.55
N TRP A 268 -20.48 -10.48 21.32
CA TRP A 268 -19.65 -9.47 20.64
C TRP A 268 -19.66 -8.15 21.41
N LYS A 269 -20.80 -7.68 21.91
CA LYS A 269 -20.87 -6.48 22.74
C LYS A 269 -19.97 -6.60 23.97
N THR A 270 -20.09 -7.68 24.73
CA THR A 270 -19.28 -7.90 25.93
C THR A 270 -17.79 -7.99 25.58
N LYS A 271 -17.45 -8.66 24.48
CA LYS A 271 -16.06 -8.79 24.00
C LYS A 271 -15.48 -7.43 23.65
N ILE A 272 -16.20 -6.61 22.90
CA ILE A 272 -15.81 -5.28 22.48
C ILE A 272 -15.66 -4.35 23.68
N ASP A 273 -16.62 -4.34 24.61
CA ASP A 273 -16.52 -3.56 25.86
C ASP A 273 -15.24 -3.94 26.63
N SER A 274 -14.90 -5.24 26.67
CA SER A 274 -13.67 -5.71 27.34
C SER A 274 -12.38 -5.25 26.63
N ILE A 275 -12.40 -5.09 25.30
CA ILE A 275 -11.27 -4.56 24.54
C ILE A 275 -11.10 -3.08 24.83
N TYR A 276 -12.17 -2.28 24.74
CA TYR A 276 -12.11 -0.84 24.99
C TYR A 276 -11.77 -0.50 26.45
N ALA A 277 -12.11 -1.37 27.39
CA ALA A 277 -11.66 -1.23 28.78
C ALA A 277 -10.13 -1.32 28.93
N LYS A 278 -9.44 -1.97 28.01
CA LYS A 278 -7.97 -2.09 27.97
C LYS A 278 -7.31 -1.11 26.99
N ILE A 279 -7.98 -0.83 25.88
CA ILE A 279 -7.48 -0.02 24.75
C ILE A 279 -8.57 1.02 24.43
N PRO A 280 -8.63 2.16 25.16
CA PRO A 280 -9.71 3.13 25.01
C PRO A 280 -9.85 3.74 23.61
N ASP A 281 -8.78 3.74 22.84
CA ASP A 281 -8.69 4.25 21.48
C ASP A 281 -8.62 3.16 20.40
N PHE A 282 -9.02 1.91 20.73
CA PHE A 282 -9.07 0.82 19.76
C PHE A 282 -9.86 1.22 18.51
N GLY A 283 -9.28 1.01 17.33
CA GLY A 283 -9.86 1.51 16.07
C GLY A 283 -11.06 0.71 15.58
N GLY A 284 -11.08 -0.60 15.82
CA GLY A 284 -12.13 -1.48 15.34
C GLY A 284 -11.63 -2.77 14.69
N PHE A 285 -12.46 -3.38 13.87
CA PHE A 285 -12.17 -4.69 13.28
C PHE A 285 -12.08 -4.65 11.77
N LEU A 286 -11.11 -5.41 11.24
CA LEU A 286 -11.10 -5.89 9.86
C LEU A 286 -11.76 -7.28 9.83
N VAL A 287 -12.63 -7.52 8.84
CA VAL A 287 -13.35 -8.79 8.70
C VAL A 287 -13.24 -9.33 7.28
N LYS A 288 -12.73 -10.56 7.14
CA LYS A 288 -12.83 -11.40 5.94
C LYS A 288 -13.87 -12.49 6.22
N ALA A 289 -15.00 -12.46 5.53
CA ALA A 289 -16.10 -13.37 5.75
C ALA A 289 -16.52 -14.07 4.45
N ASN A 290 -16.87 -15.36 4.56
CA ASN A 290 -17.33 -16.20 3.44
C ASN A 290 -16.39 -16.19 2.23
N SER A 291 -15.10 -16.23 2.47
CA SER A 291 -14.07 -16.22 1.44
C SER A 291 -12.93 -17.18 1.83
N GLU A 292 -12.49 -18.02 0.89
CA GLU A 292 -11.34 -18.94 1.06
C GLU A 292 -11.40 -19.76 2.36
N GLY A 293 -12.58 -20.32 2.66
CA GLY A 293 -12.80 -21.13 3.85
C GLY A 293 -12.96 -20.34 5.16
N GLN A 294 -12.88 -19.01 5.14
CA GLN A 294 -13.19 -18.20 6.31
C GLN A 294 -14.71 -18.20 6.59
N PRO A 295 -15.11 -18.43 7.86
CA PRO A 295 -16.52 -18.40 8.23
C PRO A 295 -17.13 -17.01 8.10
N GLY A 296 -18.44 -16.97 7.85
CA GLY A 296 -19.15 -15.72 7.70
C GLY A 296 -20.66 -15.89 7.87
N PRO A 297 -21.45 -14.81 7.70
CA PRO A 297 -22.89 -14.80 7.93
C PRO A 297 -23.64 -15.76 6.97
N GLN A 298 -23.13 -15.99 5.77
CA GLN A 298 -23.78 -16.87 4.80
C GLN A 298 -23.83 -18.34 5.28
N ASN A 299 -22.95 -18.78 6.17
CA ASN A 299 -23.02 -20.08 6.82
C ASN A 299 -24.32 -20.29 7.63
N TYR A 300 -25.02 -19.20 7.95
CA TYR A 300 -26.28 -19.16 8.69
C TYR A 300 -27.47 -18.69 7.84
N GLY A 301 -27.31 -18.60 6.52
CA GLY A 301 -28.32 -18.04 5.63
C GLY A 301 -28.55 -16.53 5.80
N ARG A 302 -27.54 -15.81 6.30
CA ARG A 302 -27.57 -14.36 6.52
C ARG A 302 -26.69 -13.64 5.48
N THR A 303 -26.95 -12.34 5.31
CA THR A 303 -26.19 -11.49 4.37
C THR A 303 -24.93 -10.91 5.02
N HIS A 304 -24.02 -10.40 4.19
CA HIS A 304 -22.87 -9.60 4.70
C HIS A 304 -23.32 -8.37 5.50
N VAL A 305 -24.46 -7.79 5.14
CA VAL A 305 -25.07 -6.66 5.91
C VAL A 305 -25.41 -7.08 7.33
N ASP A 306 -26.05 -8.25 7.50
CA ASP A 306 -26.41 -8.75 8.84
C ASP A 306 -25.17 -8.94 9.72
N GLY A 307 -24.10 -9.54 9.15
CA GLY A 307 -22.85 -9.75 9.86
C GLY A 307 -22.09 -8.46 10.20
N ALA A 308 -21.97 -7.58 9.23
CA ALA A 308 -21.27 -6.31 9.39
C ALA A 308 -22.00 -5.37 10.37
N ASN A 309 -23.32 -5.25 10.24
CA ASN A 309 -24.12 -4.38 11.09
C ASN A 309 -24.16 -4.87 12.54
N MET A 310 -24.19 -6.18 12.79
CA MET A 310 -24.08 -6.72 14.16
C MET A 310 -22.79 -6.25 14.84
N MET A 311 -21.64 -6.35 14.16
CA MET A 311 -20.36 -5.88 14.71
C MET A 311 -20.32 -4.36 14.85
N ALA A 312 -20.87 -3.65 13.87
CA ALA A 312 -20.94 -2.20 13.88
C ALA A 312 -21.77 -1.66 15.04
N GLU A 313 -22.91 -2.28 15.35
CA GLU A 313 -23.73 -1.93 16.52
C GLU A 313 -23.00 -2.11 17.85
N ALA A 314 -22.18 -3.16 17.95
CA ALA A 314 -21.40 -3.38 19.15
C ALA A 314 -20.22 -2.40 19.29
N LEU A 315 -19.69 -1.87 18.19
CA LEU A 315 -18.59 -0.88 18.16
C LEU A 315 -19.09 0.58 18.27
N GLU A 316 -20.33 0.86 17.89
CA GLU A 316 -20.89 2.23 17.83
C GLU A 316 -20.73 3.04 19.13
N PRO A 317 -20.99 2.48 20.35
CA PRO A 317 -20.82 3.21 21.61
C PRO A 317 -19.38 3.71 21.86
N HIS A 318 -18.41 3.13 21.18
CA HIS A 318 -16.98 3.40 21.32
C HIS A 318 -16.39 4.17 20.12
N ASN A 319 -17.21 4.55 19.14
CA ASN A 319 -16.79 5.15 17.87
C ASN A 319 -15.81 4.25 17.06
N GLY A 320 -15.90 2.94 17.23
CA GLY A 320 -15.12 1.97 16.47
C GLY A 320 -15.74 1.69 15.11
N VAL A 321 -14.92 1.22 14.17
CA VAL A 321 -15.34 0.93 12.79
C VAL A 321 -15.21 -0.54 12.44
N VAL A 322 -15.98 -0.97 11.44
CA VAL A 322 -15.83 -2.26 10.77
C VAL A 322 -15.31 -2.04 9.35
N LEU A 323 -14.14 -2.57 9.06
CA LEU A 323 -13.61 -2.71 7.71
C LEU A 323 -14.05 -4.08 7.18
N TRP A 324 -15.07 -4.11 6.34
CA TRP A 324 -15.64 -5.35 5.82
C TRP A 324 -15.14 -5.61 4.41
N ARG A 325 -14.31 -6.67 4.22
CA ARG A 325 -13.70 -6.94 2.92
C ARG A 325 -14.71 -7.48 1.90
N ALA A 326 -14.78 -6.83 0.76
CA ALA A 326 -15.51 -7.29 -0.43
C ALA A 326 -14.62 -8.19 -1.32
N PHE A 327 -14.07 -9.25 -0.73
CA PHE A 327 -13.29 -10.25 -1.44
C PHE A 327 -13.93 -11.62 -1.20
N VAL A 328 -14.71 -12.07 -2.16
CA VAL A 328 -15.54 -13.28 -2.08
C VAL A 328 -15.35 -14.17 -3.29
N TYR A 329 -15.59 -15.45 -3.11
CA TYR A 329 -15.74 -16.44 -4.17
C TYR A 329 -17.21 -16.87 -4.21
N SER A 330 -18.03 -16.05 -4.88
CA SER A 330 -19.48 -16.23 -4.91
C SER A 330 -19.88 -17.37 -5.85
N GLU A 331 -20.70 -18.29 -5.36
CA GLU A 331 -21.31 -19.35 -6.18
C GLU A 331 -22.47 -18.82 -7.04
N HIS A 332 -22.98 -17.63 -6.73
CA HIS A 332 -24.09 -17.01 -7.44
C HIS A 332 -23.73 -16.48 -8.83
N ASP A 333 -22.45 -16.20 -9.09
CA ASP A 333 -21.93 -15.78 -10.39
C ASP A 333 -20.67 -16.58 -10.75
N ALA A 334 -20.89 -17.81 -11.24
CA ALA A 334 -19.80 -18.70 -11.65
C ALA A 334 -19.22 -18.36 -13.05
N THR A 335 -19.78 -17.37 -13.75
CA THR A 335 -19.41 -17.08 -15.14
C THR A 335 -18.05 -16.37 -15.27
N ASP A 336 -17.74 -15.47 -14.34
CA ASP A 336 -16.50 -14.72 -14.33
C ASP A 336 -16.14 -14.25 -12.93
N ARG A 337 -14.91 -14.56 -12.50
CA ARG A 337 -14.34 -14.12 -11.21
C ARG A 337 -14.44 -12.61 -11.04
N ALA A 338 -14.24 -11.84 -12.12
CA ALA A 338 -14.27 -10.37 -12.10
C ALA A 338 -15.65 -9.81 -11.70
N LYS A 339 -16.73 -10.60 -11.84
CA LYS A 339 -18.10 -10.17 -11.50
C LYS A 339 -18.50 -10.46 -10.06
N GLN A 340 -17.86 -11.42 -9.40
CA GLN A 340 -18.36 -12.02 -8.17
C GLN A 340 -18.57 -11.02 -7.04
N ALA A 341 -17.56 -10.21 -6.70
CA ALA A 341 -17.68 -9.22 -5.62
C ALA A 341 -18.72 -8.14 -5.95
N TYR A 342 -18.76 -7.66 -7.19
CA TYR A 342 -19.76 -6.68 -7.63
C TYR A 342 -21.17 -7.21 -7.51
N SER A 343 -21.44 -8.38 -8.06
CA SER A 343 -22.78 -9.02 -8.05
C SER A 343 -23.28 -9.27 -6.63
N GLU A 344 -22.37 -9.53 -5.70
CA GLU A 344 -22.72 -9.79 -4.30
C GLU A 344 -22.90 -8.52 -3.47
N PHE A 345 -22.02 -7.51 -3.61
CA PHE A 345 -22.01 -6.34 -2.73
C PHE A 345 -22.89 -5.19 -3.23
N VAL A 346 -22.98 -4.92 -4.54
CA VAL A 346 -23.75 -3.78 -5.07
C VAL A 346 -25.23 -3.80 -4.66
N PRO A 347 -25.94 -4.95 -4.62
CA PRO A 347 -27.32 -4.99 -4.14
C PRO A 347 -27.50 -4.63 -2.66
N MET A 348 -26.40 -4.54 -1.91
CA MET A 348 -26.39 -4.19 -0.50
C MET A 348 -26.07 -2.70 -0.25
N ASP A 349 -25.86 -1.91 -1.31
CA ASP A 349 -25.55 -0.48 -1.17
C ASP A 349 -26.60 0.26 -0.35
N GLY A 350 -26.15 1.07 0.60
CA GLY A 350 -27.00 1.84 1.52
C GLY A 350 -27.66 1.04 2.64
N LYS A 351 -27.33 -0.27 2.80
CA LYS A 351 -27.87 -1.10 3.89
C LYS A 351 -26.87 -1.26 5.05
N PHE A 352 -25.63 -0.95 4.83
CA PHE A 352 -24.59 -0.94 5.88
C PHE A 352 -24.75 0.27 6.81
N LYS A 353 -24.41 0.08 8.09
CA LYS A 353 -24.39 1.19 9.07
C LYS A 353 -23.28 2.20 8.75
N GLU A 354 -23.39 3.44 9.28
CA GLU A 354 -22.46 4.54 9.00
C GLU A 354 -21.01 4.25 9.42
N ASN A 355 -20.79 3.38 10.41
CA ASN A 355 -19.48 2.95 10.87
C ASN A 355 -18.98 1.63 10.24
N VAL A 356 -19.63 1.14 9.18
CA VAL A 356 -19.14 0.08 8.31
C VAL A 356 -18.52 0.69 7.06
N ILE A 357 -17.30 0.28 6.74
CA ILE A 357 -16.60 0.66 5.52
C ILE A 357 -16.35 -0.62 4.74
N VAL A 358 -16.85 -0.69 3.51
CA VAL A 358 -16.62 -1.83 2.63
C VAL A 358 -15.23 -1.68 1.99
N GLN A 359 -14.31 -2.59 2.34
CA GLN A 359 -12.92 -2.58 1.87
C GLN A 359 -12.78 -3.40 0.59
N VAL A 360 -12.36 -2.74 -0.48
CA VAL A 360 -12.36 -3.26 -1.86
C VAL A 360 -10.94 -3.22 -2.41
N LYS A 361 -10.47 -4.33 -2.99
CA LYS A 361 -9.18 -4.39 -3.70
C LYS A 361 -9.17 -3.45 -4.90
N ASN A 362 -7.98 -3.03 -5.31
CA ASN A 362 -7.78 -2.12 -6.44
C ASN A 362 -8.35 -2.65 -7.76
N GLY A 363 -8.34 -3.97 -7.96
CA GLY A 363 -8.90 -4.66 -9.13
C GLY A 363 -9.79 -5.83 -8.72
N ALA A 364 -10.53 -6.39 -9.67
CA ALA A 364 -11.58 -7.38 -9.40
C ALA A 364 -11.07 -8.82 -9.23
N ILE A 365 -9.81 -9.10 -9.59
CA ILE A 365 -9.23 -10.44 -9.49
C ILE A 365 -8.50 -10.62 -8.16
N ASP A 366 -7.26 -10.13 -8.05
CA ASP A 366 -6.46 -10.27 -6.83
C ASP A 366 -5.09 -9.59 -6.97
N PHE A 367 -4.99 -8.27 -6.83
CA PHE A 367 -3.72 -7.53 -6.83
C PHE A 367 -2.78 -7.89 -8.01
N GLN A 368 -3.32 -8.17 -9.17
CA GLN A 368 -2.52 -8.53 -10.34
C GLN A 368 -1.58 -7.39 -10.77
N PRO A 369 -0.52 -7.68 -11.54
CA PRO A 369 0.43 -6.64 -11.98
C PRO A 369 -0.24 -5.45 -12.68
N ARG A 370 -1.32 -5.70 -13.42
CA ARG A 370 -2.25 -4.68 -13.93
C ARG A 370 -3.67 -5.22 -13.96
N GLU A 371 -4.57 -4.46 -13.37
CA GLU A 371 -6.02 -4.63 -13.44
C GLU A 371 -6.69 -3.29 -13.77
N PRO A 372 -7.85 -3.26 -14.44
CA PRO A 372 -8.70 -2.08 -14.40
C PRO A 372 -9.17 -1.85 -12.95
N PHE A 373 -9.52 -0.61 -12.60
CA PHE A 373 -10.08 -0.34 -11.28
C PHE A 373 -11.32 -1.20 -11.00
N HIS A 374 -11.53 -1.60 -9.75
CA HIS A 374 -12.66 -2.44 -9.38
C HIS A 374 -13.98 -1.69 -9.58
N PRO A 375 -14.97 -2.25 -10.34
CA PRO A 375 -16.19 -1.52 -10.70
C PRO A 375 -17.08 -1.16 -9.50
N ILE A 376 -16.91 -1.77 -8.34
CA ILE A 376 -17.61 -1.39 -7.09
C ILE A 376 -17.40 0.10 -6.77
N PHE A 377 -16.23 0.68 -7.06
CA PHE A 377 -15.95 2.10 -6.79
C PHE A 377 -16.85 3.05 -7.59
N GLY A 378 -17.48 2.58 -8.66
CA GLY A 378 -18.47 3.36 -9.41
C GLY A 378 -19.92 2.98 -9.13
N ALA A 379 -20.21 2.06 -8.18
CA ALA A 379 -21.51 1.41 -8.08
C ALA A 379 -22.15 1.39 -6.67
N MET A 380 -21.44 1.88 -5.64
CA MET A 380 -21.96 1.89 -4.27
C MET A 380 -21.90 3.29 -3.63
N PRO A 381 -22.67 4.27 -4.14
CA PRO A 381 -22.59 5.67 -3.70
C PRO A 381 -23.14 5.92 -2.27
N LYS A 382 -23.87 4.98 -1.69
CA LYS A 382 -24.51 5.14 -0.37
C LYS A 382 -23.74 4.47 0.76
N THR A 383 -22.65 3.78 0.44
CA THR A 383 -21.83 3.02 1.38
C THR A 383 -20.40 3.53 1.33
N ALA A 384 -19.81 3.86 2.47
CA ALA A 384 -18.40 4.25 2.53
C ALA A 384 -17.50 3.09 2.03
N LEU A 385 -16.62 3.40 1.10
CA LEU A 385 -15.68 2.45 0.51
C LEU A 385 -14.25 2.77 0.92
N ALA A 386 -13.46 1.72 1.18
CA ALA A 386 -12.01 1.83 1.34
C ALA A 386 -11.31 1.13 0.18
N MET A 387 -10.27 1.76 -0.35
CA MET A 387 -9.31 1.09 -1.22
C MET A 387 -8.46 0.11 -0.42
N GLU A 388 -8.29 -1.12 -0.91
CA GLU A 388 -7.26 -2.04 -0.41
C GLU A 388 -6.19 -2.21 -1.49
N PHE A 389 -5.00 -1.64 -1.21
CA PHE A 389 -3.79 -1.92 -1.98
C PHE A 389 -2.96 -3.04 -1.35
N GLN A 390 -2.12 -3.67 -2.15
CA GLN A 390 -1.09 -4.59 -1.66
C GLN A 390 0.28 -3.92 -1.80
N ILE A 391 0.94 -3.64 -0.67
CA ILE A 391 2.30 -3.09 -0.66
C ILE A 391 3.30 -4.23 -0.82
N THR A 392 2.93 -5.42 -0.39
CA THR A 392 3.62 -6.66 -0.72
C THR A 392 3.54 -6.92 -2.21
N GLN A 393 4.50 -7.56 -2.77
CA GLN A 393 4.59 -7.84 -4.20
C GLN A 393 4.21 -9.29 -4.52
N GLU A 394 3.11 -9.81 -3.93
CA GLU A 394 2.73 -11.21 -4.03
C GLU A 394 2.68 -11.73 -5.48
N TYR A 395 2.20 -10.90 -6.40
CA TYR A 395 2.13 -11.23 -7.82
C TYR A 395 3.19 -10.51 -8.68
N LEU A 396 4.21 -9.94 -8.03
CA LEU A 396 5.20 -9.05 -8.65
C LEU A 396 6.65 -9.43 -8.25
N GLY A 397 6.89 -10.71 -7.96
CA GLY A 397 8.21 -11.24 -7.64
C GLY A 397 8.64 -11.04 -6.18
N PHE A 398 7.72 -10.75 -5.27
CA PHE A 398 7.97 -10.57 -3.84
C PHE A 398 9.14 -9.60 -3.55
N SER A 399 10.02 -9.97 -2.63
CA SER A 399 11.20 -9.19 -2.26
C SER A 399 12.40 -9.36 -3.21
N THR A 400 12.27 -10.13 -4.29
CA THR A 400 13.38 -10.33 -5.24
C THR A 400 13.35 -9.40 -6.44
N HIS A 401 12.23 -8.74 -6.70
CA HIS A 401 12.07 -7.82 -7.83
C HIS A 401 11.96 -6.36 -7.38
N LEU A 402 12.64 -5.48 -8.10
CA LEU A 402 12.47 -4.05 -7.97
C LEU A 402 11.20 -3.63 -8.73
N VAL A 403 10.17 -3.23 -7.98
CA VAL A 403 8.88 -2.76 -8.53
C VAL A 403 8.39 -1.57 -7.71
N PHE A 404 8.22 -0.43 -8.33
CA PHE A 404 7.70 0.78 -7.69
C PHE A 404 6.17 0.84 -7.82
N LEU A 405 5.49 0.42 -6.77
CA LEU A 405 4.02 0.29 -6.73
C LEU A 405 3.25 1.61 -6.71
N PRO A 406 3.76 2.74 -6.20
CA PRO A 406 3.01 4.00 -6.26
C PRO A 406 2.53 4.38 -7.65
N LYS A 407 3.20 3.92 -8.73
CA LYS A 407 2.73 4.10 -10.11
C LYS A 407 1.45 3.31 -10.41
N LEU A 408 1.31 2.11 -9.85
CA LEU A 408 0.06 1.34 -9.92
C LEU A 408 -1.05 2.02 -9.11
N TYR A 409 -0.71 2.52 -7.91
CA TYR A 409 -1.69 3.15 -7.04
C TYR A 409 -2.23 4.44 -7.65
N GLU A 410 -1.36 5.29 -8.21
CA GLU A 410 -1.73 6.48 -8.96
C GLU A 410 -2.68 6.16 -10.12
N GLU A 411 -2.35 5.15 -10.95
CA GLU A 411 -3.17 4.72 -12.09
C GLU A 411 -4.61 4.37 -11.66
N VAL A 412 -4.76 3.67 -10.53
CA VAL A 412 -6.08 3.29 -10.02
C VAL A 412 -6.80 4.47 -9.37
N LEU A 413 -6.10 5.25 -8.53
CA LEU A 413 -6.70 6.40 -7.83
C LEU A 413 -7.19 7.48 -8.79
N GLN A 414 -6.49 7.69 -9.92
CA GLN A 414 -6.84 8.67 -10.94
C GLN A 414 -7.83 8.12 -11.98
N ALA A 415 -8.20 6.84 -11.91
CA ALA A 415 -9.22 6.28 -12.80
C ALA A 415 -10.58 6.96 -12.56
N ASP A 416 -11.25 7.35 -13.66
CA ASP A 416 -12.55 7.99 -13.62
C ASP A 416 -13.67 6.94 -13.64
N THR A 417 -14.45 6.86 -12.58
CA THR A 417 -15.59 5.93 -12.49
C THR A 417 -16.79 6.39 -13.29
N TYR A 418 -16.86 7.68 -13.62
CA TYR A 418 -18.04 8.33 -14.22
C TYR A 418 -19.34 8.18 -13.44
N GLN A 419 -19.30 7.79 -12.17
CA GLN A 419 -20.49 7.59 -11.32
C GLN A 419 -21.40 8.83 -11.29
N GLN A 420 -20.82 10.02 -11.16
CA GLN A 420 -21.54 11.31 -11.22
C GLN A 420 -21.12 12.13 -12.45
N GLY A 421 -20.69 11.48 -13.55
CA GLY A 421 -20.14 12.10 -14.72
C GLY A 421 -18.61 12.22 -14.68
N LYS A 422 -18.05 12.94 -15.65
CA LYS A 422 -16.59 13.09 -15.79
C LYS A 422 -15.96 13.74 -14.56
N GLY A 423 -14.86 13.16 -14.08
CA GLY A 423 -14.13 13.64 -12.92
C GLY A 423 -14.54 12.96 -11.60
N SER A 424 -15.32 11.87 -11.68
CA SER A 424 -15.65 10.99 -10.56
C SER A 424 -14.50 10.01 -10.30
N LEU A 425 -13.33 10.53 -9.90
CA LEU A 425 -12.14 9.72 -9.68
C LEU A 425 -12.32 8.72 -8.55
N VAL A 426 -11.68 7.56 -8.62
CA VAL A 426 -11.62 6.58 -7.51
C VAL A 426 -11.09 7.27 -6.24
N ALA A 427 -10.11 8.17 -6.35
CA ALA A 427 -9.63 8.97 -5.23
C ALA A 427 -10.76 9.72 -4.51
N LYS A 428 -11.70 10.32 -5.24
CA LYS A 428 -12.84 11.05 -4.67
C LYS A 428 -13.89 10.14 -4.04
N VAL A 429 -13.99 8.90 -4.51
CA VAL A 429 -14.86 7.90 -3.88
C VAL A 429 -14.32 7.56 -2.49
N ILE A 430 -13.02 7.24 -2.40
CA ILE A 430 -12.42 6.76 -1.15
C ILE A 430 -12.10 7.87 -0.16
N ASP A 431 -11.91 9.13 -0.58
CA ASP A 431 -11.78 10.27 0.33
C ASP A 431 -13.16 10.80 0.79
N GLY A 432 -14.23 10.20 0.28
CA GLY A 432 -15.61 10.53 0.63
C GLY A 432 -16.16 11.82 -0.02
N SER A 433 -15.36 12.58 -0.75
CA SER A 433 -15.77 13.87 -1.30
C SER A 433 -16.80 13.76 -2.43
N LEU A 434 -16.81 12.63 -3.18
CA LEU A 434 -17.77 12.42 -4.27
C LEU A 434 -19.20 12.27 -3.76
N ASP A 435 -19.39 11.47 -2.71
CA ASP A 435 -20.71 11.07 -2.21
C ASP A 435 -21.01 11.66 -0.82
N ASN A 436 -20.16 12.56 -0.31
CA ASN A 436 -20.27 13.24 1.01
C ASN A 436 -20.30 12.25 2.19
N HIS A 437 -19.52 11.18 2.15
CA HIS A 437 -19.35 10.28 3.27
C HIS A 437 -18.62 10.97 4.43
N LYS A 438 -19.07 10.68 5.67
CA LYS A 438 -18.50 11.25 6.91
C LYS A 438 -17.17 10.58 7.31
N ILE A 439 -16.90 9.43 6.75
CA ILE A 439 -15.72 8.62 7.03
C ILE A 439 -15.10 8.15 5.72
N SER A 440 -13.80 8.23 5.66
CA SER A 440 -13.00 7.83 4.51
C SER A 440 -11.85 6.92 4.94
N ALA A 441 -11.45 5.98 4.09
CA ALA A 441 -10.42 5.03 4.45
C ALA A 441 -9.62 4.53 3.25
N ILE A 442 -8.34 4.22 3.52
CA ILE A 442 -7.45 3.47 2.64
C ILE A 442 -6.67 2.46 3.45
N SER A 443 -6.46 1.29 2.90
CA SER A 443 -5.80 0.17 3.55
C SER A 443 -4.72 -0.42 2.65
N GLY A 444 -3.56 -0.75 3.20
CA GLY A 444 -2.45 -1.35 2.47
C GLY A 444 -1.98 -2.64 3.14
N VAL A 445 -1.90 -3.74 2.38
CA VAL A 445 -1.27 -4.97 2.88
C VAL A 445 0.21 -4.72 3.05
N SER A 446 0.67 -4.82 4.29
CA SER A 446 2.01 -4.40 4.70
C SER A 446 3.11 -5.32 4.16
N ASN A 447 4.18 -4.73 3.62
CA ASN A 447 5.40 -5.44 3.22
C ASN A 447 6.50 -5.41 4.30
N ILE A 448 6.15 -5.20 5.56
CA ILE A 448 7.06 -4.96 6.67
C ILE A 448 7.21 -6.22 7.50
N GLY A 449 8.43 -6.60 7.77
CA GLY A 449 8.76 -7.76 8.61
C GLY A 449 10.03 -7.56 9.43
N SER A 450 10.61 -8.67 9.90
CA SER A 450 11.78 -8.68 10.78
C SER A 450 13.11 -8.48 10.07
N ASP A 451 13.15 -8.42 8.75
CA ASP A 451 14.38 -8.16 8.00
C ASP A 451 15.01 -6.83 8.42
N LEU A 452 16.32 -6.73 8.34
CA LEU A 452 17.05 -5.56 8.81
C LEU A 452 16.59 -4.28 8.09
N ASN A 453 16.39 -4.36 6.77
CA ASN A 453 15.87 -3.29 5.94
C ASN A 453 14.34 -3.17 5.95
N TRP A 454 13.63 -3.91 6.83
CA TRP A 454 12.17 -3.97 7.02
C TRP A 454 11.38 -4.67 5.92
N THR A 455 11.80 -4.63 4.67
CA THR A 455 10.98 -4.96 3.49
C THR A 455 11.58 -6.07 2.62
N GLY A 456 12.72 -6.65 3.02
CA GLY A 456 13.43 -7.68 2.27
C GLY A 456 14.19 -7.13 1.06
N HIS A 457 13.56 -6.36 0.20
CA HIS A 457 14.22 -5.63 -0.88
C HIS A 457 14.43 -4.16 -0.50
N PRO A 458 15.65 -3.56 -0.63
CA PRO A 458 15.90 -2.18 -0.23
C PRO A 458 14.94 -1.17 -0.88
N PHE A 459 14.63 -1.33 -2.17
CA PHE A 459 13.69 -0.43 -2.88
C PHE A 459 12.22 -0.67 -2.54
N ALA A 460 11.86 -1.79 -1.89
CA ALA A 460 10.49 -1.99 -1.43
C ALA A 460 10.09 -1.07 -0.26
N GLN A 461 11.07 -0.40 0.37
CA GLN A 461 10.82 0.72 1.30
C GLN A 461 10.11 1.89 0.60
N ALA A 462 10.42 2.14 -0.70
CA ALA A 462 9.74 3.16 -1.49
C ALA A 462 8.24 2.87 -1.66
N ASN A 463 7.84 1.59 -1.65
CA ASN A 463 6.44 1.19 -1.73
C ASN A 463 5.70 1.51 -0.42
N TRP A 464 6.32 1.28 0.74
CA TRP A 464 5.78 1.68 2.04
C TRP A 464 5.67 3.20 2.15
N TYR A 465 6.76 3.92 1.83
CA TYR A 465 6.77 5.39 1.80
C TYR A 465 5.67 5.94 0.90
N GLY A 466 5.61 5.48 -0.35
CA GLY A 466 4.66 5.96 -1.34
C GLY A 466 3.21 5.65 -1.01
N TYR A 467 2.95 4.48 -0.42
CA TYR A 467 1.62 4.17 0.10
C TYR A 467 1.18 5.21 1.15
N GLY A 468 2.04 5.52 2.14
CA GLY A 468 1.71 6.51 3.16
C GLY A 468 1.48 7.91 2.57
N ARG A 469 2.29 8.32 1.58
CA ARG A 469 2.11 9.61 0.89
C ARG A 469 0.78 9.68 0.14
N LEU A 470 0.39 8.63 -0.57
CA LEU A 470 -0.91 8.55 -1.27
C LEU A 470 -2.10 8.34 -0.32
N ALA A 471 -1.88 7.72 0.82
CA ALA A 471 -2.89 7.63 1.87
C ALA A 471 -3.17 9.01 2.51
N TRP A 472 -2.15 9.86 2.60
CA TRP A 472 -2.29 11.25 3.04
C TRP A 472 -2.97 12.10 1.98
N ASP A 473 -2.48 12.06 0.74
CA ASP A 473 -3.04 12.78 -0.41
C ASP A 473 -3.12 11.87 -1.65
N PRO A 474 -4.31 11.32 -1.98
CA PRO A 474 -4.49 10.41 -3.10
C PRO A 474 -4.37 11.07 -4.49
N TYR A 475 -4.08 12.37 -4.55
CA TYR A 475 -3.89 13.12 -5.79
C TYR A 475 -2.41 13.39 -6.10
N LEU A 476 -1.48 12.97 -5.23
CA LEU A 476 -0.05 13.10 -5.50
C LEU A 476 0.36 12.24 -6.71
N ASP A 477 1.29 12.74 -7.49
CA ASP A 477 1.89 11.98 -8.58
C ASP A 477 3.05 11.10 -8.08
N SER A 478 3.20 9.96 -8.70
CA SER A 478 4.20 8.96 -8.32
C SER A 478 5.64 9.40 -8.59
N GLU A 479 5.89 10.31 -9.55
CA GLU A 479 7.21 10.85 -9.85
C GLU A 479 7.71 11.73 -8.70
N THR A 480 6.87 12.64 -8.20
CA THR A 480 7.15 13.45 -7.00
C THR A 480 7.44 12.57 -5.78
N ILE A 481 6.67 11.49 -5.58
CA ILE A 481 6.87 10.56 -4.47
C ILE A 481 8.22 9.84 -4.60
N ALA A 482 8.57 9.38 -5.80
CA ALA A 482 9.85 8.72 -6.08
C ALA A 482 11.03 9.64 -5.79
N GLU A 483 10.98 10.89 -6.29
CA GLU A 483 12.01 11.89 -6.02
C GLU A 483 12.17 12.18 -4.53
N GLN A 484 11.07 12.39 -3.81
CA GLN A 484 11.12 12.66 -2.36
C GLN A 484 11.79 11.51 -1.61
N TRP A 485 11.42 10.27 -1.92
CA TRP A 485 12.01 9.10 -1.26
C TRP A 485 13.49 8.94 -1.59
N LEU A 486 13.88 9.08 -2.87
CA LEU A 486 15.29 8.99 -3.30
C LEU A 486 16.17 10.05 -2.63
N ARG A 487 15.67 11.30 -2.56
CA ARG A 487 16.38 12.41 -1.91
C ARG A 487 16.52 12.23 -0.40
N SER A 488 15.51 11.65 0.24
CA SER A 488 15.51 11.40 1.69
C SER A 488 16.32 10.16 2.09
N THR A 489 16.56 9.22 1.15
CA THR A 489 17.15 7.91 1.46
C THR A 489 18.57 7.75 0.92
N TYR A 490 18.89 8.35 -0.24
CA TYR A 490 20.17 8.14 -0.93
C TYR A 490 20.93 9.43 -1.22
N SER A 491 20.43 10.29 -2.09
CA SER A 491 21.18 11.45 -2.56
C SER A 491 20.27 12.54 -3.12
N ASN A 492 20.69 13.80 -2.94
CA ASN A 492 20.08 14.97 -3.58
C ASN A 492 20.76 15.33 -4.92
N ASP A 493 21.82 14.62 -5.33
CA ASP A 493 22.47 14.87 -6.61
C ASP A 493 21.53 14.59 -7.78
N LYS A 494 21.40 15.52 -8.70
CA LYS A 494 20.53 15.42 -9.88
C LYS A 494 20.91 14.26 -10.80
N ASP A 495 22.21 13.94 -10.85
CA ASP A 495 22.74 12.88 -11.71
C ASP A 495 22.46 11.48 -11.10
N PHE A 496 22.02 11.42 -9.83
CA PHE A 496 21.43 10.25 -9.19
C PHE A 496 19.89 10.28 -9.26
N VAL A 497 19.28 11.38 -8.81
CA VAL A 497 17.81 11.46 -8.60
C VAL A 497 17.05 11.23 -9.90
N LYS A 498 17.43 11.92 -11.00
CA LYS A 498 16.66 11.83 -12.26
C LYS A 498 16.71 10.43 -12.88
N PRO A 499 17.87 9.78 -13.08
CA PRO A 499 17.90 8.42 -13.63
C PRO A 499 17.20 7.40 -12.74
N MET A 500 17.29 7.54 -11.41
CA MET A 500 16.65 6.62 -10.49
C MET A 500 15.14 6.84 -10.40
N THR A 501 14.66 8.06 -10.53
CA THR A 501 13.21 8.34 -10.64
C THR A 501 12.66 7.69 -11.90
N ASP A 502 13.30 7.87 -13.05
CA ASP A 502 12.88 7.24 -14.30
C ASP A 502 12.87 5.71 -14.20
N LEU A 503 13.91 5.13 -13.60
CA LEU A 503 13.99 3.69 -13.33
C LEU A 503 12.83 3.21 -12.45
N LEU A 504 12.53 3.90 -11.35
CA LEU A 504 11.43 3.53 -10.46
C LEU A 504 10.08 3.58 -11.19
N ILE A 505 9.79 4.66 -11.91
CA ILE A 505 8.54 4.83 -12.65
C ILE A 505 8.35 3.74 -13.72
N GLU A 506 9.42 3.35 -14.42
CA GLU A 506 9.40 2.32 -15.46
C GLU A 506 9.37 0.87 -14.90
N SER A 507 9.80 0.65 -13.65
CA SER A 507 10.01 -0.68 -13.09
C SER A 507 8.74 -1.54 -13.06
N ARG A 508 7.58 -0.94 -12.74
CA ARG A 508 6.29 -1.66 -12.76
C ARG A 508 5.90 -2.09 -14.18
N GLU A 509 6.12 -1.24 -15.19
CA GLU A 509 5.80 -1.57 -16.58
C GLU A 509 6.72 -2.69 -17.10
N ALA A 510 7.97 -2.74 -16.66
CA ALA A 510 8.88 -3.85 -16.97
C ALA A 510 8.29 -5.19 -16.49
N VAL A 511 7.80 -5.24 -15.25
CA VAL A 511 7.18 -6.45 -14.68
C VAL A 511 5.91 -6.83 -15.43
N VAL A 512 5.02 -5.88 -15.72
CA VAL A 512 3.82 -6.15 -16.53
C VAL A 512 4.21 -6.75 -17.87
N ASN A 513 5.23 -6.20 -18.54
CA ASN A 513 5.66 -6.69 -19.85
C ASN A 513 6.19 -8.13 -19.80
N TYR A 514 7.01 -8.51 -18.81
CA TYR A 514 7.54 -9.88 -18.79
C TYR A 514 6.62 -10.89 -18.07
N MET A 515 5.61 -10.48 -17.31
CA MET A 515 4.67 -11.39 -16.64
C MET A 515 3.32 -11.47 -17.37
N THR A 516 2.66 -10.33 -17.58
CA THR A 516 1.24 -10.25 -17.96
C THR A 516 0.98 -9.16 -19.01
N PRO A 517 1.68 -9.18 -20.17
CA PRO A 517 1.51 -8.16 -21.19
C PRO A 517 0.11 -8.13 -21.79
N LEU A 518 -0.28 -6.98 -22.36
CA LEU A 518 -1.51 -6.74 -23.11
C LEU A 518 -2.82 -7.04 -22.33
N GLY A 519 -2.77 -7.03 -21.00
CA GLY A 519 -3.93 -7.31 -20.16
C GLY A 519 -4.10 -8.79 -19.78
N LEU A 520 -3.14 -9.65 -20.07
CA LEU A 520 -3.07 -10.95 -19.43
C LEU A 520 -2.98 -10.79 -17.90
N HIS A 521 -3.49 -11.76 -17.16
CA HIS A 521 -3.50 -11.71 -15.70
C HIS A 521 -3.56 -13.11 -15.12
N HIS A 522 -3.20 -13.25 -13.86
CA HIS A 522 -3.17 -14.48 -13.08
C HIS A 522 -2.41 -15.61 -13.78
N MET A 523 -1.18 -15.31 -14.23
CA MET A 523 -0.32 -16.23 -14.99
C MET A 523 0.67 -16.99 -14.11
N MET A 524 0.59 -16.79 -12.80
CA MET A 524 1.52 -17.28 -11.78
C MET A 524 1.30 -18.77 -11.52
N ASP A 525 2.37 -19.45 -11.10
CA ASP A 525 2.31 -20.83 -10.64
C ASP A 525 1.56 -20.91 -9.29
N THR A 526 1.13 -22.13 -8.99
CA THR A 526 0.26 -22.43 -7.83
C THR A 526 0.97 -22.21 -6.50
N ASP A 527 0.19 -21.98 -5.46
CA ASP A 527 0.50 -21.94 -4.03
C ASP A 527 1.28 -20.72 -3.59
N HIS A 528 2.31 -20.29 -4.27
CA HIS A 528 3.17 -19.19 -3.86
C HIS A 528 3.13 -17.97 -4.78
N HIS A 529 2.48 -18.03 -5.95
CA HIS A 529 2.27 -16.92 -6.91
C HIS A 529 3.56 -16.27 -7.45
N TYR A 530 4.70 -16.97 -7.40
CA TYR A 530 6.00 -16.40 -7.69
C TYR A 530 6.43 -16.50 -9.16
N GLY A 531 6.50 -17.70 -9.69
CA GLY A 531 6.96 -17.97 -11.06
C GLY A 531 5.82 -18.14 -12.07
N PRO A 532 6.16 -18.31 -13.38
CA PRO A 532 5.16 -18.54 -14.42
C PRO A 532 4.56 -19.93 -14.34
N GLY A 533 3.24 -19.99 -14.43
CA GLY A 533 2.45 -21.23 -14.44
C GLY A 533 1.29 -21.22 -15.44
N PRO A 534 1.45 -20.72 -16.69
CA PRO A 534 0.32 -20.57 -17.61
C PRO A 534 -0.37 -21.90 -17.96
N TRP A 535 0.25 -23.03 -17.65
CA TRP A 535 -0.27 -24.39 -17.88
C TRP A 535 -1.14 -24.96 -16.75
N VAL A 536 -1.21 -24.30 -15.58
CA VAL A 536 -1.94 -24.82 -14.43
C VAL A 536 -3.44 -24.78 -14.71
N SER A 537 -4.10 -25.95 -14.54
CA SER A 537 -5.50 -26.17 -14.93
C SER A 537 -6.24 -27.14 -14.02
N GLU A 538 -5.60 -27.68 -12.98
CA GLU A 538 -6.12 -28.81 -12.21
C GLU A 538 -6.46 -28.47 -10.76
N LEU A 539 -6.46 -27.18 -10.41
CA LEU A 539 -6.84 -26.74 -9.07
C LEU A 539 -8.37 -26.87 -8.86
N PRO A 540 -8.81 -27.11 -7.60
CA PRO A 540 -10.21 -27.40 -7.30
C PRO A 540 -11.22 -26.33 -7.74
N ARG A 541 -10.81 -25.06 -7.69
CA ARG A 541 -11.63 -23.95 -8.18
C ARG A 541 -11.12 -23.47 -9.54
N PRO A 542 -12.01 -23.29 -10.52
CA PRO A 542 -11.62 -22.78 -11.85
C PRO A 542 -10.81 -21.47 -11.73
N GLU A 543 -11.25 -20.56 -10.87
CA GLU A 543 -10.68 -19.22 -10.66
C GLU A 543 -9.29 -19.21 -10.01
N TRP A 544 -8.79 -20.36 -9.57
CA TRP A 544 -7.40 -20.50 -9.10
C TRP A 544 -6.43 -20.88 -10.21
N ASN A 545 -6.95 -21.24 -11.39
CA ASN A 545 -6.15 -21.74 -12.50
C ASN A 545 -5.83 -20.65 -13.53
N PRO A 546 -4.57 -20.40 -13.88
CA PRO A 546 -4.19 -19.50 -14.98
C PRO A 546 -4.90 -19.77 -16.29
N THR A 547 -5.15 -21.04 -16.65
CA THR A 547 -5.88 -21.40 -17.88
C THR A 547 -7.32 -20.88 -17.94
N TYR A 548 -7.92 -20.65 -16.78
CA TYR A 548 -9.25 -20.02 -16.69
C TYR A 548 -9.22 -18.56 -17.16
N TYR A 549 -8.13 -17.83 -16.91
CA TYR A 549 -8.03 -16.41 -17.24
C TYR A 549 -7.57 -16.17 -18.68
N HIS A 550 -6.48 -16.81 -19.12
CA HIS A 550 -5.96 -16.54 -20.46
C HIS A 550 -6.72 -17.25 -21.57
N LYS A 551 -7.43 -18.34 -21.27
CA LYS A 551 -8.26 -19.13 -22.22
C LYS A 551 -7.57 -19.41 -23.56
N ALA A 552 -6.23 -19.56 -23.57
CA ALA A 552 -5.48 -19.81 -24.80
C ALA A 552 -5.84 -21.14 -25.43
N ASP A 553 -6.22 -21.10 -26.70
CA ASP A 553 -6.55 -22.27 -27.52
C ASP A 553 -5.99 -22.11 -28.93
N SER A 554 -6.38 -23.00 -29.86
CA SER A 554 -5.94 -22.93 -31.27
C SER A 554 -6.46 -21.70 -32.02
N LYS A 555 -7.48 -21.03 -31.50
CA LYS A 555 -8.13 -19.86 -32.13
C LYS A 555 -7.57 -18.54 -31.63
N GLY A 556 -7.22 -18.46 -30.33
CA GLY A 556 -6.79 -17.20 -29.76
C GLY A 556 -6.44 -17.27 -28.27
N ILE A 557 -6.42 -16.09 -27.63
CA ILE A 557 -6.05 -15.88 -26.23
C ILE A 557 -6.82 -14.67 -25.66
N GLY A 558 -7.00 -14.65 -24.35
CA GLY A 558 -7.66 -13.58 -23.59
C GLY A 558 -9.03 -13.99 -23.07
N PHE A 559 -9.61 -13.19 -22.18
CA PHE A 559 -10.92 -13.44 -21.60
C PHE A 559 -11.98 -12.55 -22.28
N ASP A 560 -13.00 -13.14 -22.91
CA ASP A 560 -14.12 -12.36 -23.44
C ASP A 560 -15.05 -11.91 -22.31
N ARG A 561 -14.93 -10.64 -21.93
CA ARG A 561 -15.76 -9.95 -20.93
C ARG A 561 -16.73 -8.96 -21.55
N THR A 562 -16.80 -8.95 -22.88
CA THR A 562 -17.79 -8.16 -23.64
C THR A 562 -19.20 -8.70 -23.43
N LYS A 563 -20.18 -7.98 -23.95
CA LYS A 563 -21.59 -8.39 -23.95
C LYS A 563 -21.83 -9.79 -24.59
N GLN A 564 -20.92 -10.23 -25.44
CA GLN A 564 -21.00 -11.56 -26.08
C GLN A 564 -20.39 -12.67 -25.21
N GLY A 565 -19.51 -12.30 -24.28
CA GLY A 565 -18.86 -13.22 -23.35
C GLY A 565 -19.52 -13.24 -21.97
N SER A 566 -18.77 -12.92 -20.93
CA SER A 566 -19.28 -12.89 -19.54
C SER A 566 -20.09 -11.65 -19.20
N ASP A 567 -20.06 -10.63 -20.04
CA ASP A 567 -20.70 -9.32 -19.83
C ASP A 567 -20.23 -8.60 -18.53
N ALA A 568 -18.96 -8.80 -18.12
CA ALA A 568 -18.42 -8.13 -16.96
C ALA A 568 -18.21 -6.61 -17.19
N ILE A 569 -18.08 -6.19 -18.44
CA ILE A 569 -17.97 -4.77 -18.83
C ILE A 569 -19.21 -3.99 -18.41
N ALA A 570 -20.39 -4.61 -18.39
CA ALA A 570 -21.64 -3.95 -17.95
C ALA A 570 -21.65 -3.50 -16.48
N GLN A 571 -20.66 -3.89 -15.70
CA GLN A 571 -20.49 -3.42 -14.31
C GLN A 571 -19.89 -2.02 -14.20
N TYR A 572 -19.36 -1.47 -15.29
CA TYR A 572 -18.83 -0.11 -15.38
C TYR A 572 -19.89 0.88 -15.87
N ALA A 573 -19.75 2.16 -15.53
CA ALA A 573 -20.60 3.22 -16.09
C ALA A 573 -20.44 3.31 -17.61
N ASP A 574 -21.50 3.73 -18.31
CA ASP A 574 -21.58 3.72 -19.78
C ASP A 574 -20.32 4.25 -20.52
N PRO A 575 -19.71 5.40 -20.16
CA PRO A 575 -18.54 5.86 -20.88
C PRO A 575 -17.33 4.93 -20.75
N VAL A 576 -17.16 4.31 -19.57
CA VAL A 576 -16.08 3.34 -19.29
C VAL A 576 -16.40 2.00 -19.97
N ALA A 577 -17.63 1.51 -19.82
CA ALA A 577 -18.09 0.30 -20.46
C ALA A 577 -17.93 0.35 -21.98
N LYS A 578 -18.34 1.47 -22.61
CA LYS A 578 -18.19 1.68 -24.05
C LYS A 578 -16.71 1.66 -24.48
N LYS A 579 -15.83 2.28 -23.70
CA LYS A 579 -14.39 2.27 -23.97
C LYS A 579 -13.80 0.86 -23.91
N PHE A 580 -14.22 0.04 -22.96
CA PHE A 580 -13.72 -1.34 -22.80
C PHE A 580 -14.33 -2.33 -23.80
N GLU A 581 -15.57 -2.07 -24.25
CA GLU A 581 -16.28 -2.92 -25.22
C GLU A 581 -15.69 -2.79 -26.64
N GLN A 582 -15.16 -1.61 -27.01
CA GLN A 582 -14.75 -1.32 -28.37
C GLN A 582 -13.25 -1.58 -28.55
N LEU A 583 -12.90 -2.45 -29.51
CA LEU A 583 -11.50 -2.84 -29.78
C LEU A 583 -10.60 -1.69 -30.23
N ASP A 584 -11.16 -0.63 -30.79
CA ASP A 584 -10.43 0.58 -31.20
C ASP A 584 -10.29 1.63 -30.08
N GLN A 585 -10.93 1.41 -28.91
CA GLN A 585 -10.91 2.33 -27.77
C GLN A 585 -10.33 1.70 -26.49
N VAL A 586 -10.40 0.38 -26.37
CA VAL A 586 -9.84 -0.31 -25.21
C VAL A 586 -8.33 -0.05 -25.12
N PRO A 587 -7.79 0.31 -23.93
CA PRO A 587 -6.35 0.46 -23.79
C PRO A 587 -5.64 -0.84 -24.13
N GLU A 588 -4.58 -0.78 -24.94
CA GLU A 588 -3.84 -1.95 -25.39
C GLU A 588 -3.33 -2.80 -24.21
N ASN A 589 -2.94 -2.16 -23.11
CA ASN A 589 -2.50 -2.83 -21.89
C ASN A 589 -3.62 -3.50 -21.07
N LEU A 590 -4.89 -3.41 -21.51
CA LEU A 590 -6.05 -4.10 -20.97
C LEU A 590 -6.79 -4.96 -22.05
N LEU A 591 -6.22 -5.06 -23.24
CA LEU A 591 -6.86 -5.69 -24.39
C LEU A 591 -7.32 -7.11 -24.08
N LEU A 592 -6.42 -7.97 -23.61
CA LEU A 592 -6.70 -9.39 -23.30
C LEU A 592 -7.37 -9.58 -21.94
N TRP A 593 -7.50 -8.52 -21.14
CA TRP A 593 -8.36 -8.53 -19.97
C TRP A 593 -9.84 -8.61 -20.38
N PHE A 594 -10.23 -7.88 -21.43
CA PHE A 594 -11.62 -7.73 -21.84
C PHE A 594 -12.00 -8.53 -23.08
N HIS A 595 -11.04 -8.92 -23.93
CA HIS A 595 -11.29 -9.55 -25.20
C HIS A 595 -10.54 -10.86 -25.38
N HIS A 596 -11.22 -11.87 -25.97
CA HIS A 596 -10.56 -13.07 -26.52
C HIS A 596 -10.30 -12.86 -27.99
N LEU A 597 -9.05 -12.82 -28.41
CA LEU A 597 -8.67 -12.43 -29.76
C LEU A 597 -7.88 -13.51 -30.49
N PRO A 598 -8.06 -13.64 -31.83
CA PRO A 598 -7.27 -14.55 -32.64
C PRO A 598 -5.78 -14.19 -32.63
N TRP A 599 -4.93 -15.22 -32.78
CA TRP A 599 -3.47 -15.03 -32.78
C TRP A 599 -2.97 -14.08 -33.90
N ASP A 600 -3.69 -13.99 -35.01
CA ASP A 600 -3.42 -13.14 -36.17
C ASP A 600 -4.16 -11.79 -36.14
N TYR A 601 -4.91 -11.50 -35.05
CA TYR A 601 -5.53 -10.19 -34.86
C TYR A 601 -4.48 -9.10 -34.98
N THR A 602 -4.75 -8.09 -35.80
CA THR A 602 -3.81 -6.98 -36.07
C THR A 602 -4.11 -5.83 -35.13
N LEU A 603 -3.09 -5.45 -34.31
CA LEU A 603 -3.14 -4.32 -33.40
C LEU A 603 -3.00 -2.98 -34.15
N SER A 604 -3.18 -1.87 -33.44
CA SER A 604 -3.11 -0.50 -34.00
C SER A 604 -1.77 -0.18 -34.66
N ASP A 605 -0.68 -0.82 -34.24
CA ASP A 605 0.67 -0.67 -34.80
C ASP A 605 0.93 -1.56 -36.03
N GLY A 606 -0.07 -2.29 -36.50
CA GLY A 606 0.00 -3.17 -37.67
C GLY A 606 0.63 -4.53 -37.42
N LYS A 607 1.00 -4.88 -36.18
CA LYS A 607 1.53 -6.20 -35.81
C LYS A 607 0.41 -7.17 -35.43
N THR A 608 0.63 -8.46 -35.65
CA THR A 608 -0.28 -9.48 -35.15
C THR A 608 -0.18 -9.61 -33.63
N LEU A 609 -1.26 -10.03 -32.98
CA LEU A 609 -1.30 -10.28 -31.53
C LEU A 609 -0.14 -11.19 -31.07
N TRP A 610 0.13 -12.28 -31.82
CA TRP A 610 1.25 -13.17 -31.54
C TRP A 610 2.61 -12.45 -31.54
N ASN A 611 2.84 -11.63 -32.55
CA ASN A 611 4.09 -10.85 -32.63
C ASN A 611 4.18 -9.81 -31.50
N SER A 612 3.09 -9.12 -31.19
CA SER A 612 3.03 -8.14 -30.11
C SER A 612 3.27 -8.77 -28.74
N LEU A 613 2.68 -9.93 -28.45
CA LEU A 613 2.97 -10.67 -27.22
C LEU A 613 4.47 -10.95 -27.07
N GLY A 614 5.12 -11.50 -28.10
CA GLY A 614 6.56 -11.78 -28.04
C GLY A 614 7.42 -10.52 -27.89
N ILE A 615 7.02 -9.40 -28.52
CA ILE A 615 7.69 -8.11 -28.41
C ILE A 615 7.57 -7.56 -26.99
N HIS A 616 6.36 -7.61 -26.38
CA HIS A 616 6.16 -7.13 -25.00
C HIS A 616 6.94 -7.97 -24.00
N TYR A 617 6.89 -9.30 -24.10
CA TYR A 617 7.72 -10.17 -23.24
C TYR A 617 9.22 -9.86 -23.37
N GLN A 618 9.73 -9.66 -24.60
CA GLN A 618 11.12 -9.28 -24.81
C GLN A 618 11.42 -7.89 -24.27
N LYS A 619 10.51 -6.91 -24.47
CA LYS A 619 10.65 -5.56 -23.94
C LYS A 619 10.81 -5.56 -22.41
N GLY A 620 10.02 -6.39 -21.69
CA GLY A 620 10.17 -6.52 -20.26
C GLY A 620 11.56 -6.99 -19.83
N VAL A 621 12.12 -7.99 -20.53
CA VAL A 621 13.49 -8.44 -20.31
C VAL A 621 14.52 -7.34 -20.58
N ASP A 622 14.35 -6.60 -21.66
CA ASP A 622 15.26 -5.52 -22.05
C ASP A 622 15.18 -4.33 -21.07
N GLN A 623 13.99 -4.03 -20.54
CA GLN A 623 13.82 -3.02 -19.50
C GLN A 623 14.59 -3.41 -18.22
N VAL A 624 14.55 -4.67 -17.79
CA VAL A 624 15.34 -5.11 -16.62
C VAL A 624 16.86 -5.02 -16.92
N ARG A 625 17.30 -5.31 -18.15
CA ARG A 625 18.70 -5.09 -18.55
C ARG A 625 19.10 -3.61 -18.44
N GLU A 626 18.22 -2.72 -18.82
CA GLU A 626 18.45 -1.29 -18.70
C GLU A 626 18.46 -0.83 -17.25
N MET A 627 17.53 -1.32 -16.41
CA MET A 627 17.55 -1.06 -14.96
C MET A 627 18.91 -1.44 -14.35
N LYS A 628 19.49 -2.59 -14.74
CA LYS A 628 20.82 -2.99 -14.28
C LYS A 628 21.90 -2.00 -14.69
N LYS A 629 21.90 -1.55 -15.93
CA LYS A 629 22.90 -0.57 -16.44
C LYS A 629 22.78 0.78 -15.73
N VAL A 630 21.56 1.26 -15.51
CA VAL A 630 21.33 2.50 -14.75
C VAL A 630 21.87 2.32 -13.33
N TRP A 631 21.54 1.20 -12.67
CA TRP A 631 22.00 0.94 -11.30
C TRP A 631 23.53 0.84 -11.19
N GLU A 632 24.19 0.20 -12.14
CA GLU A 632 25.67 0.13 -12.20
C GLU A 632 26.32 1.52 -12.19
N GLN A 633 25.68 2.52 -12.82
CA GLN A 633 26.17 3.90 -12.85
C GLN A 633 25.95 4.63 -11.52
N MET A 634 25.08 4.12 -10.66
CA MET A 634 24.74 4.76 -9.37
C MET A 634 25.77 4.43 -8.26
N SER A 635 26.75 3.60 -8.50
CA SER A 635 27.78 3.20 -7.53
C SER A 635 28.50 4.37 -6.80
N PRO A 636 28.70 5.57 -7.39
CA PRO A 636 29.33 6.69 -6.67
C PRO A 636 28.41 7.32 -5.60
N TYR A 637 27.11 7.07 -5.63
CA TYR A 637 26.12 7.73 -4.79
C TYR A 637 25.56 6.83 -3.67
N VAL A 638 25.91 5.55 -3.68
CA VAL A 638 25.35 4.53 -2.80
C VAL A 638 26.50 3.81 -2.08
N ASP A 639 26.29 3.42 -0.84
CA ASP A 639 27.29 2.60 -0.15
C ASP A 639 27.54 1.27 -0.89
N PRO A 640 28.77 0.74 -0.85
CA PRO A 640 29.14 -0.44 -1.65
C PRO A 640 28.36 -1.71 -1.30
N ILE A 641 27.87 -1.86 -0.06
CA ILE A 641 27.13 -3.05 0.39
C ILE A 641 25.73 -3.02 -0.21
N SER A 642 25.00 -1.91 -0.01
CA SER A 642 23.66 -1.71 -0.59
C SER A 642 23.70 -1.76 -2.13
N HIS A 643 24.71 -1.15 -2.74
CA HIS A 643 24.90 -1.22 -4.20
C HIS A 643 25.05 -2.67 -4.68
N LYS A 644 25.83 -3.47 -3.97
CA LYS A 644 26.05 -4.89 -4.31
C LYS A 644 24.78 -5.72 -4.10
N GLU A 645 24.06 -5.50 -3.01
CA GLU A 645 22.82 -6.22 -2.72
C GLU A 645 21.78 -6.01 -3.82
N VAL A 646 21.50 -4.76 -4.19
CA VAL A 646 20.54 -4.45 -5.25
C VAL A 646 21.01 -4.98 -6.60
N SER A 647 22.34 -4.96 -6.90
CA SER A 647 22.88 -5.55 -8.12
C SER A 647 22.58 -7.05 -8.21
N MET A 648 22.73 -7.79 -7.10
CA MET A 648 22.41 -9.21 -7.04
C MET A 648 20.91 -9.49 -7.21
N LEU A 649 20.05 -8.66 -6.61
CA LEU A 649 18.59 -8.77 -6.77
C LEU A 649 18.17 -8.49 -8.22
N LEU A 650 18.75 -7.50 -8.88
CA LEU A 650 18.52 -7.24 -10.30
C LEU A 650 19.04 -8.37 -11.22
N ASP A 651 20.09 -9.09 -10.81
CA ASP A 651 20.53 -10.31 -11.50
C ASP A 651 19.47 -11.42 -11.40
N ILE A 652 18.88 -11.61 -10.23
CA ILE A 652 17.75 -12.54 -10.02
C ILE A 652 16.57 -12.12 -10.89
N GLN A 653 16.16 -10.85 -10.81
CA GLN A 653 15.02 -10.33 -11.58
C GLN A 653 15.22 -10.50 -13.10
N LEU A 654 16.43 -10.27 -13.62
CA LEU A 654 16.72 -10.49 -15.03
C LEU A 654 16.62 -11.97 -15.42
N HIS A 655 17.17 -12.87 -14.58
CA HIS A 655 17.06 -14.31 -14.80
C HIS A 655 15.58 -14.73 -14.85
N GLU A 656 14.79 -14.23 -13.95
CA GLU A 656 13.37 -14.55 -13.86
C GLU A 656 12.53 -13.89 -14.95
N ALA A 657 12.82 -12.67 -15.37
CA ALA A 657 12.17 -12.05 -16.53
C ALA A 657 12.36 -12.88 -17.80
N ILE A 658 13.55 -13.46 -18.02
CA ILE A 658 13.82 -14.38 -19.11
C ILE A 658 13.01 -15.68 -18.94
N TRP A 659 12.95 -16.22 -17.72
CA TRP A 659 12.18 -17.42 -17.40
C TRP A 659 10.68 -17.20 -17.69
N TRP A 660 10.11 -16.11 -17.23
CA TRP A 660 8.72 -15.73 -17.50
C TRP A 660 8.41 -15.66 -18.99
N LYS A 661 9.23 -14.90 -19.74
CA LYS A 661 9.13 -14.79 -21.21
C LYS A 661 9.17 -16.15 -21.89
N ASP A 662 10.20 -16.93 -21.61
CA ASP A 662 10.43 -18.20 -22.28
C ASP A 662 9.33 -19.22 -21.98
N ALA A 663 8.93 -19.33 -20.70
CA ALA A 663 7.91 -20.26 -20.24
C ALA A 663 6.52 -19.97 -20.87
N CYS A 664 6.11 -18.70 -20.80
CA CYS A 664 4.81 -18.27 -21.34
C CYS A 664 4.77 -18.41 -22.86
N MET A 665 5.79 -17.93 -23.58
CA MET A 665 5.83 -17.98 -25.02
C MET A 665 5.92 -19.43 -25.57
N LEU A 666 6.65 -20.33 -24.90
CA LEU A 666 6.67 -21.74 -25.23
C LEU A 666 5.30 -22.42 -25.03
N TYR A 667 4.62 -22.03 -23.95
CA TYR A 667 3.27 -22.57 -23.68
C TYR A 667 2.28 -22.09 -24.73
N PHE A 668 2.23 -20.80 -25.03
CA PHE A 668 1.30 -20.24 -26.02
C PHE A 668 1.63 -20.71 -27.46
N GLN A 669 2.90 -20.98 -27.77
CA GLN A 669 3.27 -21.56 -29.07
C GLN A 669 2.61 -22.92 -29.33
N LYS A 670 2.35 -23.73 -28.28
CA LYS A 670 1.61 -25.00 -28.45
C LYS A 670 0.20 -24.81 -28.97
N HIS A 671 -0.42 -23.67 -28.61
CA HIS A 671 -1.77 -23.33 -29.03
C HIS A 671 -1.78 -22.65 -30.39
N SER A 672 -0.98 -21.60 -30.56
CA SER A 672 -0.89 -20.82 -31.79
C SER A 672 -0.27 -21.59 -32.96
N LYS A 673 0.70 -22.49 -32.68
CA LYS A 673 1.54 -23.20 -33.66
C LYS A 673 2.33 -22.29 -34.62
N LEU A 674 2.43 -21.00 -34.28
CA LEU A 674 3.15 -20.02 -35.07
C LEU A 674 4.65 -20.02 -34.73
N PRO A 675 5.53 -19.64 -35.68
CA PRO A 675 6.94 -19.45 -35.37
C PRO A 675 7.13 -18.32 -34.37
N PHE A 676 8.18 -18.38 -33.53
CA PHE A 676 8.49 -17.29 -32.62
C PHE A 676 8.71 -15.96 -33.35
N PRO A 677 8.25 -14.82 -32.80
CA PRO A 677 8.48 -13.51 -33.36
C PRO A 677 9.97 -13.23 -33.55
N LYS A 678 10.35 -12.64 -34.68
CA LYS A 678 11.76 -12.34 -35.00
C LYS A 678 12.43 -11.37 -34.03
N ALA A 679 11.63 -10.49 -33.42
CA ALA A 679 12.11 -9.49 -32.44
C ALA A 679 12.30 -10.06 -31.04
N MET A 680 11.98 -11.32 -30.79
CA MET A 680 12.13 -11.98 -29.52
C MET A 680 13.34 -12.91 -29.53
N GLU A 681 14.14 -12.90 -28.48
CA GLU A 681 15.17 -13.92 -28.24
C GLU A 681 14.52 -15.30 -28.10
N LYS A 682 15.08 -16.29 -28.79
CA LYS A 682 14.54 -17.65 -28.72
C LYS A 682 14.68 -18.23 -27.32
N PRO A 683 13.69 -18.98 -26.83
CA PRO A 683 13.79 -19.70 -25.55
C PRO A 683 15.02 -20.61 -25.51
N LYS A 684 15.74 -20.56 -24.39
CA LYS A 684 16.98 -21.35 -24.20
C LYS A 684 16.70 -22.82 -23.90
N HIS A 685 15.56 -23.12 -23.27
CA HIS A 685 15.20 -24.46 -22.85
C HIS A 685 13.83 -24.86 -23.37
N SER A 686 13.48 -26.13 -23.21
CA SER A 686 12.15 -26.64 -23.57
C SER A 686 11.10 -26.27 -22.52
N LEU A 687 9.83 -26.30 -22.90
CA LEU A 687 8.73 -26.12 -21.94
C LEU A 687 8.77 -27.17 -20.82
N LYS A 688 9.22 -28.40 -21.10
CA LYS A 688 9.40 -29.45 -20.09
C LYS A 688 10.39 -29.04 -19.01
N HIS A 689 11.47 -28.39 -19.42
CA HIS A 689 12.47 -27.85 -18.48
C HIS A 689 11.83 -26.81 -17.57
N TYR A 690 11.13 -25.79 -18.14
CA TYR A 690 10.52 -24.72 -17.32
C TYR A 690 9.44 -25.25 -16.38
N LYS A 691 8.67 -26.25 -16.77
CA LYS A 691 7.71 -26.95 -15.90
C LYS A 691 8.35 -27.76 -14.78
N SER A 692 9.63 -28.07 -14.86
CA SER A 692 10.33 -28.87 -13.84
C SER A 692 11.11 -28.00 -12.82
N LEU A 693 11.14 -26.67 -13.02
CA LEU A 693 11.84 -25.78 -12.12
C LEU A 693 11.18 -25.75 -10.74
N LYS A 694 12.00 -25.76 -9.71
CA LYS A 694 11.65 -25.33 -8.35
C LYS A 694 11.90 -23.82 -8.24
N HIS A 695 11.25 -23.16 -7.31
CA HIS A 695 11.37 -21.71 -7.15
C HIS A 695 12.36 -21.37 -6.01
N PRO A 696 13.69 -21.37 -6.25
CA PRO A 696 14.67 -21.28 -5.17
C PRO A 696 14.70 -19.92 -4.45
N TYR A 697 14.13 -18.90 -5.09
CA TYR A 697 14.10 -17.53 -4.54
C TYR A 697 12.72 -17.14 -3.98
N ALA A 698 11.72 -18.00 -4.13
CA ALA A 698 10.39 -17.70 -3.62
C ALA A 698 10.37 -17.82 -2.08
N PRO A 699 10.12 -16.73 -1.35
CA PRO A 699 10.06 -16.78 0.10
C PRO A 699 8.79 -17.48 0.58
N GLY A 700 8.86 -18.10 1.75
CA GLY A 700 7.70 -18.68 2.42
C GLY A 700 7.13 -19.96 1.77
N ILE A 701 7.95 -20.69 1.02
CA ILE A 701 7.61 -22.01 0.49
C ILE A 701 7.80 -23.07 1.56
#